data_92cf53ae305a54aff0a8996b0722c3e8
#
_entry.id   92cf53ae305a54aff0a8996b0722c3e8
#
_cell.length_a   1.000
_cell.length_b   1.000
_cell.length_c   1.000
_cell.angle_alpha   90.00
_cell.angle_beta   90.00
_cell.angle_gamma   90.00
#
_symmetry.space_group_name_H-M   'P 1'
#
loop_
_entity.id
_entity.type
_entity.pdbx_description
1 polymer ?
#
loop_
_entity_poly.entity_id
_entity_poly.type
_entity_poly.pdbx_seq_one_letter_code
_entity_poly.pdbx_strand_id
1 'polypeptide(L)'
;MKKNRVYTVNSLLARISGNYKFWLIALPAVTMLAQAPAVYAHAETITVVQQNNATVRGSVKDATGESLIGVSVTVKGKEGVGTITDVDGNYSIVCSAQDVLVFSYVGYATQEIAVKNQKQLNVVLKEDTKVLDEVIVIGYGTTTRKSAVGAVDQVKASMIEDRPVANMTDALQGAAPNVVIQQRSSNPNDRKTNFNIRGISTVNDNSPLFVIDGLVADGGSFDKLNPNDIENISILKDAGTAAIYGSRSSNGVVLVTTKKGKKNQRATVRLSGMMGWQNPDILFSPVKGYQNATLRNLAATNAGEAPLYTPDQIRDLAAHQNEESWFFDQIVRTALQQNYNLSVSGGSDKTTYMVSMGYYDQESNYVGNSDFGVQRYNFRTNVSTEVGRLKLNAILAYTRNNSVSTTGGSLEVDAARVPTYYYYKMKSEDGRYLLNDVLTEFNPLGALEAGGRNKYRNNYLNANVNAEFRLIDGLKLRGVLGADVINDMRSTRNLGVSYYLNEEATEPRPVKDTDYRTSNWNHTAYLINSQLLLDYNKTFGKHNVSGLFGVTNESFTSSSNEIEKKGVDPDLGIGTDITNSTVGNITGKTFVDESNRTSLTSLLGRVGYSYADRYYTEFSFRYDASSKFHKDYRWGFFPSVSLGWRLSEENFMQAYKERVGDLKLRTSFGILGNQSIGTYDRFTVYELYNNSYAYNNQTVSGAGFKLGKDNLTWEKTKTFNVGVDASFFNNALNVTFDYFYKRTSDILMKPLVPSVFGTDMAMDNIGEMQNQGWDLSINYRLKTGAANHNFNFNLGDSWNEVLKYPGHERISQIEELSRITREGCPLESYYGYKMDGFFQSYEEIEASAIPVGGKVQPGDAKFVDRNEDGVIDSKDKFISVSYTHLRAHETVL
;
A
#
# COMPACT_ATOMS: atom_id res chain seq x y z
N MET A 1 -11.42 -34.08 24.59
CA MET A 1 -12.69 -33.43 25.05
C MET A 1 -12.61 -31.94 24.78
N LYS A 2 -13.30 -31.45 23.77
CA LYS A 2 -13.36 -30.02 23.41
C LYS A 2 -14.06 -29.25 24.53
N LYS A 3 -13.34 -28.44 25.31
CA LYS A 3 -13.93 -27.43 26.20
C LYS A 3 -14.18 -26.14 25.38
N ASN A 4 -15.43 -25.96 24.97
CA ASN A 4 -15.93 -24.65 24.50
C ASN A 4 -15.79 -23.63 25.65
N ARG A 5 -14.87 -22.69 25.54
CA ARG A 5 -14.88 -21.49 26.39
C ARG A 5 -15.94 -20.53 25.86
N VAL A 6 -17.06 -20.48 26.53
CA VAL A 6 -18.07 -19.42 26.34
C VAL A 6 -17.48 -18.15 26.96
N TYR A 7 -17.13 -17.17 26.13
CA TYR A 7 -16.78 -15.83 26.60
C TYR A 7 -18.02 -15.16 27.16
N THR A 8 -18.04 -14.88 28.46
CA THR A 8 -19.13 -14.16 29.10
C THR A 8 -19.05 -12.65 28.74
N VAL A 9 -20.23 -12.05 28.59
CA VAL A 9 -20.44 -10.62 28.25
C VAL A 9 -19.69 -9.65 29.18
N ASN A 10 -19.31 -10.09 30.38
CA ASN A 10 -18.55 -9.29 31.34
C ASN A 10 -17.09 -8.97 30.90
N SER A 11 -16.47 -9.80 30.06
CA SER A 11 -15.11 -9.50 29.55
C SER A 11 -15.11 -8.42 28.48
N LEU A 12 -16.23 -8.23 27.77
CA LEU A 12 -16.40 -7.20 26.77
C LEU A 12 -16.57 -5.81 27.42
N LEU A 13 -17.33 -5.74 28.52
CA LEU A 13 -17.57 -4.50 29.26
C LEU A 13 -16.33 -4.02 30.01
N ALA A 14 -15.46 -4.89 30.49
CA ALA A 14 -14.22 -4.53 31.18
C ALA A 14 -13.19 -3.86 30.23
N ARG A 15 -13.17 -4.24 28.95
CA ARG A 15 -12.28 -3.61 27.94
C ARG A 15 -12.77 -2.23 27.50
N ILE A 16 -14.09 -1.98 27.55
CA ILE A 16 -14.66 -0.65 27.22
C ILE A 16 -14.38 0.36 28.34
N SER A 17 -14.23 -0.09 29.59
CA SER A 17 -14.05 0.79 30.76
C SER A 17 -12.64 1.38 30.92
N GLY A 18 -11.63 0.88 30.21
CA GLY A 18 -10.24 1.34 30.33
C GLY A 18 -9.91 2.65 29.58
N ASN A 19 -10.78 3.15 28.70
CA ASN A 19 -10.45 4.25 27.79
C ASN A 19 -11.35 5.50 27.93
N TYR A 20 -11.91 5.77 29.10
CA TYR A 20 -12.74 6.96 29.34
C TYR A 20 -12.06 8.32 29.08
N LYS A 21 -10.73 8.37 29.12
CA LYS A 21 -10.00 9.63 28.88
C LYS A 21 -10.09 10.15 27.45
N PHE A 22 -10.38 9.29 26.49
CA PHE A 22 -10.48 9.71 25.07
C PHE A 22 -11.84 10.36 24.76
N TRP A 23 -12.92 9.88 25.35
CA TRP A 23 -14.26 10.43 25.14
C TRP A 23 -14.47 11.80 25.77
N LEU A 24 -13.73 12.09 26.86
CA LEU A 24 -13.79 13.40 27.54
C LEU A 24 -13.15 14.54 26.73
N ILE A 25 -12.28 14.24 25.75
CA ILE A 25 -11.68 15.25 24.86
C ILE A 25 -12.55 15.51 23.62
N ALA A 26 -13.35 14.53 23.20
CA ALA A 26 -14.22 14.66 22.03
C ALA A 26 -15.55 15.39 22.34
N LEU A 27 -16.04 15.29 23.56
CA LEU A 27 -17.31 15.93 23.96
C LEU A 27 -17.28 17.48 23.88
N PRO A 28 -16.19 18.20 24.26
CA PRO A 28 -16.15 19.67 24.12
C PRO A 28 -16.14 20.14 22.66
N ALA A 29 -15.60 19.35 21.72
CA ALA A 29 -15.57 19.73 20.30
C ALA A 29 -16.96 19.66 19.66
N VAL A 30 -17.79 18.72 20.10
CA VAL A 30 -19.17 18.58 19.61
C VAL A 30 -20.09 19.65 20.23
N THR A 31 -19.86 20.04 21.47
CA THR A 31 -20.65 21.09 22.15
C THR A 31 -20.29 22.52 21.66
N MET A 32 -19.07 22.76 21.16
CA MET A 32 -18.73 24.06 20.55
C MET A 32 -19.39 24.26 19.17
N LEU A 33 -19.74 23.20 18.46
CA LEU A 33 -20.44 23.27 17.18
C LEU A 33 -21.96 23.49 17.34
N ALA A 34 -22.51 23.27 18.55
CA ALA A 34 -23.94 23.43 18.83
C ALA A 34 -24.31 24.85 19.31
N GLN A 35 -23.35 25.73 19.57
CA GLN A 35 -23.60 27.12 19.96
C GLN A 35 -23.39 28.07 18.75
N ALA A 36 -24.21 27.92 17.71
CA ALA A 36 -24.43 28.99 16.74
C ALA A 36 -25.34 30.05 17.39
N PRO A 37 -24.98 31.35 17.33
CA PRO A 37 -25.83 32.39 17.87
C PRO A 37 -27.17 32.41 17.13
N ALA A 38 -28.25 32.35 17.87
CA ALA A 38 -29.60 32.58 17.33
C ALA A 38 -29.66 34.00 16.77
N VAL A 39 -29.65 34.11 15.44
CA VAL A 39 -29.96 35.38 14.79
C VAL A 39 -31.44 35.65 14.96
N TYR A 40 -31.77 36.65 15.77
CA TYR A 40 -33.11 37.16 15.84
C TYR A 40 -33.51 37.75 14.50
N ALA A 41 -34.41 37.08 13.79
CA ALA A 41 -35.05 37.63 12.60
C ALA A 41 -36.01 38.74 12.97
N HIS A 42 -35.73 39.96 12.55
CA HIS A 42 -36.71 41.05 12.52
C HIS A 42 -37.82 40.67 11.54
N ALA A 43 -39.02 40.55 12.02
CA ALA A 43 -40.18 40.36 11.16
C ALA A 43 -40.52 41.70 10.43
N GLU A 44 -40.12 41.82 9.18
CA GLU A 44 -40.70 42.80 8.29
C GLU A 44 -42.09 42.31 7.82
N THR A 45 -43.06 43.14 7.96
CA THR A 45 -44.44 42.88 7.56
C THR A 45 -44.53 42.79 6.02
N ILE A 46 -44.54 41.56 5.51
CA ILE A 46 -44.74 41.31 4.09
C ILE A 46 -46.23 41.43 3.78
N THR A 47 -46.56 42.39 2.93
CA THR A 47 -47.87 42.50 2.32
C THR A 47 -48.13 41.29 1.43
N VAL A 48 -49.02 40.42 1.86
CA VAL A 48 -49.40 39.19 1.14
C VAL A 48 -50.19 39.61 -0.11
N VAL A 49 -49.54 39.57 -1.26
CA VAL A 49 -50.22 39.50 -2.54
C VAL A 49 -50.75 38.09 -2.68
N GLN A 50 -52.07 37.98 -2.69
CA GLN A 50 -52.77 36.70 -2.82
C GLN A 50 -52.49 36.08 -4.18
N GLN A 51 -51.43 35.27 -4.30
CA GLN A 51 -51.21 34.42 -5.48
C GLN A 51 -52.15 33.24 -5.43
N ASN A 52 -52.92 33.01 -6.49
CA ASN A 52 -53.73 31.80 -6.66
C ASN A 52 -52.81 30.57 -6.82
N ASN A 53 -52.38 30.00 -5.71
CA ASN A 53 -51.62 28.78 -5.70
C ASN A 53 -52.61 27.58 -5.83
N ALA A 54 -52.35 26.71 -6.81
CA ALA A 54 -53.08 25.48 -7.03
C ALA A 54 -52.18 24.28 -6.64
N THR A 55 -52.79 23.22 -6.12
CA THR A 55 -52.09 21.96 -5.90
C THR A 55 -51.99 21.19 -7.21
N VAL A 56 -50.77 20.97 -7.69
CA VAL A 56 -50.48 20.09 -8.82
C VAL A 56 -50.12 18.72 -8.33
N ARG A 57 -50.75 17.70 -8.88
CA ARG A 57 -50.46 16.29 -8.61
C ARG A 57 -50.04 15.54 -9.86
N GLY A 58 -49.35 14.43 -9.71
CA GLY A 58 -48.98 13.61 -10.85
C GLY A 58 -48.12 12.42 -10.44
N SER A 59 -47.74 11.63 -11.41
CA SER A 59 -46.80 10.51 -11.21
C SER A 59 -45.56 10.70 -12.08
N VAL A 60 -44.44 10.22 -11.57
CA VAL A 60 -43.18 10.19 -12.28
C VAL A 60 -42.78 8.72 -12.55
N LYS A 61 -42.56 8.41 -13.82
CA LYS A 61 -42.21 7.10 -14.30
C LYS A 61 -40.94 7.16 -15.15
N ASP A 62 -40.29 6.03 -15.36
CA ASP A 62 -39.23 5.91 -16.34
C ASP A 62 -39.78 5.62 -17.76
N ALA A 63 -38.88 5.48 -18.74
CA ALA A 63 -39.22 5.15 -20.12
C ALA A 63 -39.82 3.73 -20.30
N THR A 64 -39.64 2.83 -19.31
CA THR A 64 -40.18 1.48 -19.30
C THR A 64 -41.55 1.42 -18.63
N GLY A 65 -42.00 2.51 -18.00
CA GLY A 65 -43.27 2.65 -17.28
C GLY A 65 -43.18 2.29 -15.79
N GLU A 66 -41.97 2.04 -15.25
CA GLU A 66 -41.75 1.81 -13.85
C GLU A 66 -41.87 3.11 -13.04
N SER A 67 -42.52 3.07 -11.89
CA SER A 67 -42.72 4.23 -11.01
C SER A 67 -41.42 4.60 -10.26
N LEU A 68 -41.05 5.87 -10.32
CA LEU A 68 -39.79 6.35 -9.72
C LEU A 68 -40.05 6.97 -8.33
N ILE A 69 -39.59 6.26 -7.29
CA ILE A 69 -39.66 6.71 -5.88
C ILE A 69 -38.52 7.68 -5.55
N GLY A 70 -38.82 8.76 -4.79
CA GLY A 70 -37.78 9.67 -4.30
C GLY A 70 -37.33 10.72 -5.31
N VAL A 71 -38.01 10.90 -6.43
CA VAL A 71 -37.74 11.98 -7.40
C VAL A 71 -37.97 13.32 -6.70
N SER A 72 -37.00 14.20 -6.72
CA SER A 72 -37.13 15.57 -6.23
C SER A 72 -37.91 16.42 -7.24
N VAL A 73 -39.04 17.01 -6.77
CA VAL A 73 -39.87 17.90 -7.55
C VAL A 73 -39.85 19.28 -6.89
N THR A 74 -39.20 20.27 -7.55
CA THR A 74 -39.03 21.61 -6.99
C THR A 74 -39.58 22.68 -7.95
N VAL A 75 -39.89 23.85 -7.42
CA VAL A 75 -40.35 25.01 -8.23
C VAL A 75 -39.10 25.83 -8.62
N LYS A 76 -38.87 26.02 -9.92
CA LYS A 76 -37.75 26.79 -10.44
C LYS A 76 -37.76 28.23 -9.90
N GLY A 77 -36.62 28.63 -9.29
CA GLY A 77 -36.49 30.02 -8.78
C GLY A 77 -37.19 30.29 -7.44
N LYS A 78 -37.78 29.28 -6.76
CA LYS A 78 -38.37 29.43 -5.43
C LYS A 78 -37.67 28.47 -4.45
N GLU A 79 -36.74 28.99 -3.67
CA GLU A 79 -36.03 28.18 -2.65
C GLU A 79 -37.03 27.70 -1.56
N GLY A 80 -36.91 26.41 -1.21
CA GLY A 80 -37.70 25.78 -0.14
C GLY A 80 -39.10 25.25 -0.57
N VAL A 81 -39.52 25.45 -1.83
CA VAL A 81 -40.78 24.91 -2.37
C VAL A 81 -40.48 23.64 -3.18
N GLY A 82 -40.69 22.48 -2.61
CA GLY A 82 -40.46 21.19 -3.26
C GLY A 82 -41.13 20.03 -2.52
N THR A 83 -41.19 18.88 -3.19
CA THR A 83 -41.71 17.60 -2.65
C THR A 83 -40.87 16.46 -3.25
N ILE A 84 -41.07 15.25 -2.77
CA ILE A 84 -40.48 14.03 -3.35
C ILE A 84 -41.60 13.06 -3.71
N THR A 85 -41.36 12.20 -4.70
CA THR A 85 -42.29 11.16 -5.09
C THR A 85 -42.36 10.03 -4.04
N ASP A 86 -43.55 9.50 -3.82
CA ASP A 86 -43.85 8.35 -2.93
C ASP A 86 -43.46 6.99 -3.56
N VAL A 87 -43.80 5.89 -2.90
CA VAL A 87 -43.43 4.52 -3.36
C VAL A 87 -44.11 4.13 -4.67
N ASP A 88 -45.19 4.77 -5.03
CA ASP A 88 -45.93 4.58 -6.28
C ASP A 88 -45.53 5.62 -7.36
N GLY A 89 -44.51 6.45 -7.07
CA GLY A 89 -44.01 7.51 -7.95
C GLY A 89 -44.92 8.76 -7.96
N ASN A 90 -45.91 8.88 -7.09
CA ASN A 90 -46.81 10.02 -7.08
C ASN A 90 -46.23 11.18 -6.28
N TYR A 91 -46.58 12.41 -6.69
CA TYR A 91 -46.22 13.64 -5.99
C TYR A 91 -47.37 14.63 -5.90
N SER A 92 -47.29 15.53 -4.93
CA SER A 92 -48.21 16.63 -4.77
C SER A 92 -47.48 17.90 -4.34
N ILE A 93 -47.58 18.97 -5.10
CA ILE A 93 -46.85 20.23 -4.86
C ILE A 93 -47.79 21.43 -5.04
N VAL A 94 -47.63 22.43 -4.16
CA VAL A 94 -48.39 23.69 -4.24
C VAL A 94 -47.56 24.72 -5.03
N CYS A 95 -48.06 25.14 -6.16
CA CYS A 95 -47.36 26.08 -7.03
C CYS A 95 -48.32 26.97 -7.82
N SER A 96 -47.82 28.05 -8.46
CA SER A 96 -48.59 28.93 -9.33
C SER A 96 -48.73 28.33 -10.73
N ALA A 97 -49.77 28.71 -11.44
CA ALA A 97 -49.99 28.32 -12.84
C ALA A 97 -48.87 28.71 -13.82
N GLN A 98 -48.07 29.71 -13.46
CA GLN A 98 -46.97 30.21 -14.27
C GLN A 98 -45.62 29.58 -13.87
N ASP A 99 -45.60 28.78 -12.83
CA ASP A 99 -44.38 28.17 -12.35
C ASP A 99 -43.89 27.02 -13.27
N VAL A 100 -42.58 26.80 -13.22
CA VAL A 100 -41.91 25.66 -13.87
C VAL A 100 -41.50 24.68 -12.78
N LEU A 101 -41.92 23.44 -12.90
CA LEU A 101 -41.50 22.35 -12.02
C LEU A 101 -40.21 21.72 -12.58
N VAL A 102 -39.26 21.48 -11.71
CA VAL A 102 -37.98 20.81 -12.01
C VAL A 102 -38.03 19.42 -11.37
N PHE A 103 -37.97 18.40 -12.20
CA PHE A 103 -37.92 16.98 -11.79
C PHE A 103 -36.47 16.50 -11.87
N SER A 104 -35.90 16.11 -10.77
CA SER A 104 -34.50 15.63 -10.68
C SER A 104 -34.44 14.31 -9.92
N TYR A 105 -33.76 13.33 -10.50
CA TYR A 105 -33.52 12.02 -9.90
C TYR A 105 -32.17 11.47 -10.29
N VAL A 106 -31.51 10.75 -9.37
CA VAL A 106 -30.17 10.21 -9.62
C VAL A 106 -30.23 9.18 -10.76
N GLY A 107 -29.44 9.37 -11.79
CA GLY A 107 -29.43 8.52 -13.00
C GLY A 107 -30.40 8.90 -14.09
N TYR A 108 -31.16 10.00 -13.92
CA TYR A 108 -32.12 10.49 -14.92
C TYR A 108 -31.86 11.94 -15.31
N ALA A 109 -32.11 12.27 -16.58
CA ALA A 109 -32.00 13.64 -17.08
C ALA A 109 -33.02 14.55 -16.39
N THR A 110 -32.54 15.62 -15.76
CA THR A 110 -33.42 16.65 -15.16
C THR A 110 -34.36 17.25 -16.19
N GLN A 111 -35.65 17.24 -15.90
CA GLN A 111 -36.65 17.83 -16.78
C GLN A 111 -37.32 19.05 -16.14
N GLU A 112 -37.48 20.11 -16.93
CA GLU A 112 -38.20 21.33 -16.54
C GLU A 112 -39.51 21.38 -17.29
N ILE A 113 -40.64 21.42 -16.57
CA ILE A 113 -41.97 21.42 -17.20
C ILE A 113 -42.80 22.57 -16.62
N ALA A 114 -43.29 23.42 -17.50
CA ALA A 114 -44.20 24.51 -17.12
C ALA A 114 -45.58 23.99 -16.74
N VAL A 115 -46.14 24.46 -15.62
CA VAL A 115 -47.40 24.00 -15.03
C VAL A 115 -48.62 24.35 -15.93
N LYS A 116 -48.66 25.50 -16.57
CA LYS A 116 -49.67 25.92 -17.55
C LYS A 116 -51.12 25.66 -17.13
N ASN A 117 -51.47 25.93 -15.86
CA ASN A 117 -52.79 25.65 -15.27
C ASN A 117 -53.18 24.17 -15.16
N GLN A 118 -52.26 23.22 -15.41
CA GLN A 118 -52.59 21.80 -15.27
C GLN A 118 -52.63 21.42 -13.80
N LYS A 119 -53.71 20.74 -13.37
CA LYS A 119 -53.84 20.21 -12.01
C LYS A 119 -53.24 18.82 -11.88
N GLN A 120 -53.05 18.12 -12.99
CA GLN A 120 -52.40 16.82 -13.06
C GLN A 120 -51.28 16.85 -14.12
N LEU A 121 -50.08 16.48 -13.71
CA LEU A 121 -48.89 16.49 -14.55
C LEU A 121 -48.08 15.18 -14.35
N ASN A 122 -48.26 14.26 -15.28
CA ASN A 122 -47.51 13.00 -15.28
C ASN A 122 -46.22 13.16 -16.10
N VAL A 123 -45.09 12.69 -15.58
CA VAL A 123 -43.78 12.91 -16.14
C VAL A 123 -43.10 11.59 -16.39
N VAL A 124 -42.49 11.45 -17.58
CA VAL A 124 -41.61 10.33 -17.90
C VAL A 124 -40.20 10.86 -17.93
N LEU A 125 -39.38 10.45 -16.95
CA LEU A 125 -37.95 10.76 -16.94
C LEU A 125 -37.20 9.78 -17.85
N LYS A 126 -36.32 10.35 -18.67
CA LYS A 126 -35.39 9.57 -19.49
C LYS A 126 -34.15 9.30 -18.66
N GLU A 127 -33.63 8.08 -18.69
CA GLU A 127 -32.32 7.82 -18.11
C GLU A 127 -31.29 8.82 -18.69
N ASP A 128 -30.50 9.40 -17.81
CA ASP A 128 -29.40 10.26 -18.27
C ASP A 128 -28.28 9.34 -18.78
N THR A 129 -28.31 9.06 -20.08
CA THR A 129 -27.26 8.34 -20.80
C THR A 129 -25.97 9.14 -20.94
N LYS A 130 -25.98 10.43 -20.55
CA LYS A 130 -24.76 11.15 -20.28
C LYS A 130 -24.19 10.57 -18.99
N VAL A 131 -23.39 9.50 -19.12
CA VAL A 131 -22.40 9.14 -18.11
C VAL A 131 -21.73 10.44 -17.74
N LEU A 132 -21.94 10.94 -16.51
CA LEU A 132 -21.17 12.04 -15.92
C LEU A 132 -19.73 11.73 -16.26
N ASP A 133 -19.09 12.58 -17.10
CA ASP A 133 -17.72 12.36 -17.54
C ASP A 133 -16.88 12.09 -16.29
N GLU A 134 -16.45 10.83 -16.13
CA GLU A 134 -15.74 10.38 -14.93
C GLU A 134 -14.53 11.27 -14.71
N VAL A 135 -14.54 12.03 -13.62
CA VAL A 135 -13.46 12.97 -13.30
C VAL A 135 -12.28 12.19 -12.75
N ILE A 136 -11.16 12.31 -13.41
CA ILE A 136 -9.88 11.72 -13.00
C ILE A 136 -9.01 12.82 -12.41
N VAL A 137 -8.39 12.53 -11.26
CA VAL A 137 -7.36 13.40 -10.69
C VAL A 137 -6.04 13.07 -11.40
N ILE A 138 -5.45 14.06 -12.03
CA ILE A 138 -4.12 13.98 -12.64
C ILE A 138 -3.30 15.18 -12.17
N GLY A 139 -2.09 14.95 -11.73
CA GLY A 139 -1.08 15.91 -11.28
C GLY A 139 -1.57 17.34 -11.07
N TYR A 140 -1.77 17.76 -9.84
CA TYR A 140 -2.21 19.11 -9.44
C TYR A 140 -3.54 19.63 -10.05
N GLY A 141 -4.31 18.76 -10.77
CA GLY A 141 -5.58 19.14 -11.41
C GLY A 141 -6.51 17.95 -11.62
N THR A 142 -7.63 18.21 -12.26
CA THR A 142 -8.61 17.19 -12.65
C THR A 142 -8.86 17.26 -14.15
N THR A 143 -9.11 16.11 -14.76
CA THR A 143 -9.54 15.98 -16.15
C THR A 143 -10.67 14.97 -16.24
N THR A 144 -11.34 14.88 -17.39
CA THR A 144 -12.29 13.81 -17.63
C THR A 144 -11.57 12.59 -18.24
N ARG A 145 -12.11 11.37 -18.06
CA ARG A 145 -11.55 10.16 -18.68
C ARG A 145 -11.48 10.30 -20.21
N LYS A 146 -12.45 10.99 -20.81
CA LYS A 146 -12.46 11.27 -22.25
C LYS A 146 -11.29 12.13 -22.69
N SER A 147 -10.90 13.11 -21.87
CA SER A 147 -9.84 14.08 -22.19
C SER A 147 -8.45 13.61 -21.76
N ALA A 148 -8.34 12.65 -20.85
CA ALA A 148 -7.05 12.14 -20.37
C ALA A 148 -6.25 11.48 -21.51
N VAL A 149 -5.00 11.88 -21.73
CA VAL A 149 -4.14 11.39 -22.82
C VAL A 149 -3.06 10.41 -22.36
N GLY A 150 -2.86 10.21 -21.07
CA GLY A 150 -1.91 9.25 -20.52
C GLY A 150 -2.58 8.03 -19.87
N ALA A 151 -1.77 7.05 -19.47
CA ALA A 151 -2.23 5.84 -18.82
C ALA A 151 -2.55 6.10 -17.33
N VAL A 152 -3.83 6.10 -16.99
CA VAL A 152 -4.33 6.29 -15.61
C VAL A 152 -5.37 5.24 -15.29
N ASP A 153 -5.13 4.48 -14.21
CA ASP A 153 -6.18 3.65 -13.62
C ASP A 153 -6.82 4.36 -12.45
N GLN A 154 -8.11 4.16 -12.30
CA GLN A 154 -8.88 4.72 -11.21
C GLN A 154 -9.51 3.61 -10.37
N VAL A 155 -9.17 3.57 -9.09
CA VAL A 155 -9.76 2.68 -8.10
C VAL A 155 -10.77 3.48 -7.29
N LYS A 156 -12.05 3.09 -7.37
CA LYS A 156 -13.16 3.76 -6.66
C LYS A 156 -13.23 3.29 -5.21
N ALA A 157 -13.75 4.15 -4.33
CA ALA A 157 -14.02 3.84 -2.93
C ALA A 157 -14.74 2.49 -2.74
N SER A 158 -15.79 2.23 -3.55
CA SER A 158 -16.57 0.99 -3.48
C SER A 158 -15.78 -0.30 -3.73
N MET A 159 -14.59 -0.22 -4.32
CA MET A 159 -13.72 -1.38 -4.54
C MET A 159 -12.83 -1.71 -3.33
N ILE A 160 -12.68 -0.77 -2.40
CA ILE A 160 -11.73 -0.88 -1.27
C ILE A 160 -12.42 -0.80 0.11
N GLU A 161 -13.57 -0.10 0.23
CA GLU A 161 -14.26 0.13 1.51
C GLU A 161 -14.68 -1.16 2.23
N ASP A 162 -15.15 -2.15 1.47
CA ASP A 162 -15.72 -3.39 1.99
C ASP A 162 -14.67 -4.53 2.10
N ARG A 163 -13.40 -4.24 1.80
CA ARG A 163 -12.32 -5.23 1.94
C ARG A 163 -11.91 -5.36 3.40
N PRO A 164 -11.88 -6.59 3.97
CA PRO A 164 -11.49 -6.83 5.35
C PRO A 164 -9.97 -6.85 5.53
N VAL A 165 -9.29 -5.75 5.15
CA VAL A 165 -7.83 -5.63 5.18
C VAL A 165 -7.38 -4.57 6.18
N ALA A 166 -6.20 -4.80 6.76
CA ALA A 166 -5.63 -3.92 7.77
C ALA A 166 -5.06 -2.62 7.19
N ASN A 167 -4.50 -2.70 5.98
CA ASN A 167 -3.68 -1.64 5.39
C ASN A 167 -4.23 -1.22 4.04
N MET A 168 -3.98 0.05 3.66
CA MET A 168 -4.41 0.59 2.38
C MET A 168 -3.71 -0.09 1.20
N THR A 169 -2.44 -0.48 1.36
CA THR A 169 -1.69 -1.21 0.35
C THR A 169 -2.37 -2.54 -0.01
N ASP A 170 -2.77 -3.32 1.02
CA ASP A 170 -3.48 -4.59 0.80
C ASP A 170 -4.86 -4.38 0.13
N ALA A 171 -5.52 -3.24 0.41
CA ALA A 171 -6.79 -2.89 -0.21
C ALA A 171 -6.67 -2.66 -1.74
N LEU A 172 -5.48 -2.35 -2.25
CA LEU A 172 -5.23 -2.14 -3.67
C LEU A 172 -4.84 -3.41 -4.44
N GLN A 173 -4.59 -4.52 -3.76
CA GLN A 173 -4.18 -5.76 -4.43
C GLN A 173 -5.24 -6.22 -5.45
N GLY A 174 -4.82 -6.39 -6.72
CA GLY A 174 -5.71 -6.77 -7.83
C GLY A 174 -6.67 -5.66 -8.30
N ALA A 175 -6.60 -4.45 -7.75
CA ALA A 175 -7.49 -3.35 -8.12
C ALA A 175 -7.16 -2.70 -9.48
N ALA A 176 -5.93 -2.85 -9.97
CA ALA A 176 -5.49 -2.31 -11.26
C ALA A 176 -4.46 -3.25 -11.91
N PRO A 177 -4.38 -3.30 -13.27
CA PRO A 177 -3.43 -4.16 -13.98
C PRO A 177 -1.99 -3.69 -13.75
N ASN A 178 -1.04 -4.63 -13.66
CA ASN A 178 0.38 -4.39 -13.35
C ASN A 178 0.65 -3.55 -12.08
N VAL A 179 -0.27 -3.60 -11.14
CA VAL A 179 -0.05 -3.17 -9.75
C VAL A 179 0.21 -4.43 -8.93
N VAL A 180 1.48 -4.68 -8.68
CA VAL A 180 1.94 -5.89 -7.98
C VAL A 180 2.18 -5.55 -6.52
N ILE A 181 1.41 -6.19 -5.66
CA ILE A 181 1.53 -6.05 -4.21
C ILE A 181 1.88 -7.43 -3.65
N GLN A 182 3.10 -7.54 -3.14
CA GLN A 182 3.60 -8.79 -2.55
C GLN A 182 3.72 -8.61 -1.05
N GLN A 183 2.89 -9.35 -0.33
CA GLN A 183 2.95 -9.41 1.13
C GLN A 183 3.93 -10.50 1.53
N ARG A 184 5.00 -10.14 2.24
CA ARG A 184 6.04 -11.08 2.69
C ARG A 184 5.69 -11.79 4.00
N SER A 185 4.80 -11.22 4.80
CA SER A 185 4.36 -11.78 6.07
C SER A 185 2.89 -11.51 6.29
N SER A 186 2.17 -12.51 6.77
CA SER A 186 0.77 -12.39 7.21
C SER A 186 0.66 -11.89 8.65
N ASN A 187 1.77 -11.80 9.38
CA ASN A 187 1.79 -11.29 10.75
C ASN A 187 1.37 -9.81 10.77
N PRO A 188 0.28 -9.45 11.46
CA PRO A 188 -0.20 -8.07 11.48
C PRO A 188 0.81 -7.06 12.05
N ASN A 189 1.78 -7.54 12.82
CA ASN A 189 2.81 -6.71 13.45
C ASN A 189 4.09 -6.54 12.61
N ASP A 190 4.32 -7.41 11.61
CA ASP A 190 5.52 -7.38 10.74
C ASP A 190 5.13 -7.56 9.27
N ARG A 191 4.20 -6.76 8.80
CA ARG A 191 3.81 -6.75 7.39
C ARG A 191 4.82 -5.98 6.57
N LYS A 192 5.66 -6.71 5.86
CA LYS A 192 6.54 -6.16 4.82
C LYS A 192 5.86 -6.36 3.47
N THR A 193 5.44 -5.28 2.85
CA THR A 193 4.74 -5.31 1.57
C THR A 193 5.60 -4.61 0.52
N ASN A 194 5.88 -5.28 -0.59
CA ASN A 194 6.46 -4.66 -1.78
C ASN A 194 5.32 -4.16 -2.66
N PHE A 195 5.40 -2.92 -3.09
CA PHE A 195 4.44 -2.28 -3.98
C PHE A 195 5.14 -1.80 -5.25
N ASN A 196 4.85 -2.42 -6.38
CA ASN A 196 5.42 -2.08 -7.68
C ASN A 196 4.34 -1.76 -8.70
N ILE A 197 4.60 -0.77 -9.56
CA ILE A 197 3.75 -0.41 -10.69
C ILE A 197 4.52 -0.69 -11.98
N ARG A 198 4.00 -1.58 -12.83
CA ARG A 198 4.62 -1.95 -14.10
C ARG A 198 6.01 -2.56 -13.94
N GLY A 199 6.22 -3.39 -12.91
CA GLY A 199 7.44 -4.16 -12.68
C GLY A 199 8.63 -3.34 -12.16
N ILE A 200 9.82 -3.92 -12.26
CA ILE A 200 11.08 -3.41 -11.71
C ILE A 200 11.85 -2.68 -12.81
N SER A 201 12.23 -1.42 -12.56
CA SER A 201 12.92 -0.57 -13.54
C SER A 201 14.31 -0.08 -13.07
N THR A 202 14.67 -0.32 -11.81
CA THR A 202 15.98 0.01 -11.24
C THR A 202 16.41 -1.05 -10.24
N VAL A 203 17.69 -1.18 -9.99
CA VAL A 203 18.24 -2.05 -8.93
C VAL A 203 17.99 -1.47 -7.52
N ASN A 204 17.58 -0.21 -7.44
CA ASN A 204 17.31 0.52 -6.21
C ASN A 204 15.83 0.40 -5.81
N ASP A 205 15.31 1.38 -5.05
CA ASP A 205 13.91 1.41 -4.63
C ASP A 205 12.96 1.57 -5.83
N ASN A 206 12.02 0.64 -5.97
CA ASN A 206 10.99 0.62 -7.02
C ASN A 206 9.59 1.02 -6.48
N SER A 207 9.49 1.51 -5.26
CA SER A 207 8.24 1.96 -4.67
C SER A 207 7.67 3.18 -5.41
N PRO A 208 6.35 3.27 -5.60
CA PRO A 208 5.73 4.43 -6.22
C PRO A 208 5.74 5.65 -5.29
N LEU A 209 5.57 6.83 -5.88
CA LEU A 209 5.34 8.05 -5.11
C LEU A 209 3.90 8.12 -4.63
N PHE A 210 3.68 8.35 -3.33
CA PHE A 210 2.35 8.56 -2.77
C PHE A 210 2.04 10.06 -2.67
N VAL A 211 0.83 10.43 -3.08
CA VAL A 211 0.33 11.81 -3.00
C VAL A 211 -1.08 11.78 -2.42
N ILE A 212 -1.28 12.40 -1.26
CA ILE A 212 -2.56 12.43 -0.56
C ILE A 212 -3.09 13.86 -0.59
N ASP A 213 -4.27 14.07 -1.17
CA ASP A 213 -4.93 15.37 -1.31
C ASP A 213 -4.01 16.47 -1.90
N GLY A 214 -3.13 16.08 -2.85
CA GLY A 214 -2.20 16.98 -3.55
C GLY A 214 -0.85 17.21 -2.86
N LEU A 215 -0.60 16.56 -1.72
CA LEU A 215 0.69 16.60 -1.02
C LEU A 215 1.41 15.27 -1.12
N VAL A 216 2.71 15.33 -1.35
CA VAL A 216 3.56 14.15 -1.23
C VAL A 216 3.56 13.67 0.21
N ALA A 217 3.40 12.38 0.39
CA ALA A 217 3.32 11.73 1.69
C ALA A 217 4.29 10.54 1.78
N ASP A 218 4.62 10.16 2.99
CA ASP A 218 5.35 8.93 3.27
C ASP A 218 4.50 7.69 3.01
N GLY A 219 5.14 6.57 2.61
CA GLY A 219 4.45 5.29 2.37
C GLY A 219 3.74 4.75 3.61
N GLY A 220 4.27 4.98 4.81
CA GLY A 220 3.63 4.61 6.08
C GLY A 220 2.36 5.42 6.34
N SER A 221 2.36 6.73 6.03
CA SER A 221 1.18 7.59 6.09
C SER A 221 0.08 7.11 5.13
N PHE A 222 0.45 6.68 3.91
CA PHE A 222 -0.49 6.07 2.96
C PHE A 222 -1.07 4.76 3.50
N ASP A 223 -0.22 3.86 3.97
CA ASP A 223 -0.60 2.52 4.41
C ASP A 223 -1.57 2.52 5.60
N LYS A 224 -1.52 3.55 6.44
CA LYS A 224 -2.38 3.71 7.63
C LYS A 224 -3.64 4.56 7.38
N LEU A 225 -3.92 4.98 6.13
CA LEU A 225 -5.18 5.63 5.79
C LEU A 225 -6.37 4.72 6.09
N ASN A 226 -7.47 5.34 6.45
CA ASN A 226 -8.74 4.64 6.59
C ASN A 226 -9.41 4.51 5.21
N PRO A 227 -9.67 3.29 4.69
CA PRO A 227 -10.35 3.10 3.41
C PRO A 227 -11.69 3.84 3.30
N ASN A 228 -12.42 3.99 4.40
CA ASN A 228 -13.70 4.69 4.44
C ASN A 228 -13.60 6.20 4.20
N ASP A 229 -12.41 6.79 4.34
CA ASP A 229 -12.16 8.22 4.07
C ASP A 229 -11.80 8.49 2.60
N ILE A 230 -11.57 7.47 1.79
CA ILE A 230 -11.14 7.59 0.41
C ILE A 230 -12.34 7.83 -0.51
N GLU A 231 -12.22 8.78 -1.43
CA GLU A 231 -13.17 8.99 -2.52
C GLU A 231 -12.74 8.22 -3.77
N ASN A 232 -11.47 8.35 -4.15
CA ASN A 232 -10.86 7.59 -5.25
C ASN A 232 -9.34 7.58 -5.13
N ILE A 233 -8.72 6.62 -5.83
CA ILE A 233 -7.28 6.53 -6.01
C ILE A 233 -7.00 6.49 -7.51
N SER A 234 -6.14 7.41 -7.99
CA SER A 234 -5.66 7.41 -9.38
C SER A 234 -4.21 6.92 -9.41
N ILE A 235 -3.94 5.93 -10.24
CA ILE A 235 -2.60 5.35 -10.41
C ILE A 235 -2.06 5.83 -11.75
N LEU A 236 -1.03 6.69 -11.70
CA LEU A 236 -0.36 7.25 -12.87
C LEU A 236 0.79 6.34 -13.26
N LYS A 237 0.74 5.76 -14.46
CA LYS A 237 1.65 4.69 -14.88
C LYS A 237 2.66 5.09 -15.95
N ASP A 238 2.44 6.21 -16.65
CA ASP A 238 3.26 6.66 -17.76
C ASP A 238 3.84 8.06 -17.55
N ALA A 239 4.78 8.46 -18.40
CA ALA A 239 5.39 9.77 -18.32
C ALA A 239 4.42 10.92 -18.64
N GLY A 240 3.41 10.69 -19.49
CA GLY A 240 2.41 11.69 -19.82
C GLY A 240 1.66 12.23 -18.61
N THR A 241 1.33 11.36 -17.67
CA THR A 241 0.60 11.70 -16.45
C THR A 241 1.50 11.95 -15.25
N ALA A 242 2.62 11.26 -15.15
CA ALA A 242 3.50 11.28 -13.97
C ALA A 242 4.59 12.36 -14.03
N ALA A 243 4.96 12.89 -15.23
CA ALA A 243 6.09 13.83 -15.37
C ALA A 243 5.94 15.11 -14.56
N ILE A 244 4.72 15.56 -14.30
CA ILE A 244 4.47 16.74 -13.46
C ILE A 244 4.95 16.53 -12.00
N TYR A 245 5.17 15.28 -11.57
CA TYR A 245 5.79 14.90 -10.29
C TYR A 245 7.31 14.66 -10.42
N GLY A 246 7.85 14.65 -11.64
CA GLY A 246 9.28 14.76 -11.99
C GLY A 246 10.15 13.67 -11.43
N SER A 247 11.06 14.08 -10.58
CA SER A 247 12.24 13.33 -10.14
C SER A 247 11.98 12.15 -9.19
N ARG A 248 10.74 11.84 -8.85
CA ARG A 248 10.36 10.69 -8.01
C ARG A 248 9.24 9.86 -8.61
N SER A 249 8.92 10.09 -9.88
CA SER A 249 7.78 9.47 -10.55
C SER A 249 8.14 8.34 -11.51
N SER A 250 9.41 7.95 -11.62
CA SER A 250 9.87 6.87 -12.50
C SER A 250 9.16 5.53 -12.23
N ASN A 251 8.80 5.29 -10.97
CA ASN A 251 8.13 4.06 -10.53
C ASN A 251 6.60 4.20 -10.47
N GLY A 252 6.05 5.29 -11.04
CA GLY A 252 4.63 5.60 -10.99
C GLY A 252 4.24 6.45 -9.79
N VAL A 253 2.98 6.91 -9.78
CA VAL A 253 2.44 7.78 -8.73
C VAL A 253 1.05 7.29 -8.33
N VAL A 254 0.82 7.17 -7.03
CA VAL A 254 -0.47 6.83 -6.42
C VAL A 254 -1.09 8.10 -5.84
N LEU A 255 -2.13 8.63 -6.49
CA LEU A 255 -2.85 9.82 -6.05
C LEU A 255 -4.08 9.43 -5.27
N VAL A 256 -4.13 9.79 -4.02
CA VAL A 256 -5.28 9.56 -3.14
C VAL A 256 -6.08 10.84 -2.99
N THR A 257 -7.37 10.76 -3.28
CA THR A 257 -8.32 11.84 -2.99
C THR A 257 -9.26 11.39 -1.90
N THR A 258 -9.37 12.18 -0.84
CA THR A 258 -10.25 11.87 0.28
C THR A 258 -11.63 12.51 0.13
N LYS A 259 -12.64 11.94 0.79
CA LYS A 259 -14.02 12.38 0.77
C LYS A 259 -14.16 13.81 1.29
N LYS A 260 -15.08 14.55 0.66
CA LYS A 260 -15.42 15.94 1.00
C LYS A 260 -16.91 16.07 1.22
N GLY A 261 -17.32 17.10 1.97
CA GLY A 261 -18.72 17.50 2.02
C GLY A 261 -19.21 18.03 0.66
N LYS A 262 -20.49 17.94 0.41
CA LYS A 262 -21.14 18.43 -0.82
C LYS A 262 -21.90 19.71 -0.52
N LYS A 263 -21.89 20.69 -1.47
CA LYS A 263 -22.65 21.91 -1.36
C LYS A 263 -24.16 21.61 -1.31
N ASN A 264 -24.90 22.43 -0.56
CA ASN A 264 -26.37 22.36 -0.43
C ASN A 264 -26.87 20.98 0.03
N GLN A 265 -26.03 20.24 0.79
CA GLN A 265 -26.37 18.95 1.36
C GLN A 265 -26.62 19.07 2.87
N ARG A 266 -27.77 18.57 3.35
CA ARG A 266 -28.01 18.40 4.78
C ARG A 266 -26.94 17.49 5.41
N ALA A 267 -26.70 17.66 6.70
CA ALA A 267 -25.79 16.80 7.43
C ALA A 267 -26.21 15.32 7.28
N THR A 268 -25.29 14.52 6.75
CA THR A 268 -25.45 13.07 6.59
C THR A 268 -24.51 12.38 7.55
N VAL A 269 -25.04 11.52 8.40
CA VAL A 269 -24.28 10.67 9.31
C VAL A 269 -24.20 9.27 8.70
N ARG A 270 -22.98 8.74 8.57
CA ARG A 270 -22.74 7.36 8.14
C ARG A 270 -21.99 6.62 9.23
N LEU A 271 -22.56 5.51 9.68
CA LEU A 271 -21.94 4.57 10.60
C LEU A 271 -21.72 3.25 9.85
N SER A 272 -20.53 2.70 9.90
CA SER A 272 -20.23 1.37 9.39
C SER A 272 -19.47 0.57 10.44
N GLY A 273 -19.70 -0.74 10.48
CA GLY A 273 -19.03 -1.66 11.37
C GLY A 273 -18.79 -3.00 10.68
N MET A 274 -17.61 -3.57 10.90
CA MET A 274 -17.23 -4.89 10.42
C MET A 274 -16.62 -5.67 11.58
N MET A 275 -17.00 -6.93 11.68
CA MET A 275 -16.41 -7.91 12.59
C MET A 275 -16.14 -9.18 11.80
N GLY A 276 -14.95 -9.73 11.96
CA GLY A 276 -14.52 -10.93 11.25
C GLY A 276 -13.54 -11.76 12.07
N TRP A 277 -13.41 -13.01 11.70
CA TRP A 277 -12.42 -13.93 12.27
C TRP A 277 -11.43 -14.29 11.20
N GLN A 278 -10.15 -14.04 11.47
CA GLN A 278 -9.04 -14.35 10.60
C GLN A 278 -8.46 -15.70 11.01
N ASN A 279 -8.58 -16.67 10.13
CA ASN A 279 -7.99 -17.99 10.30
C ASN A 279 -6.76 -18.12 9.40
N PRO A 280 -5.57 -18.46 9.93
CA PRO A 280 -4.39 -18.68 9.11
C PRO A 280 -4.62 -19.85 8.14
N ASP A 281 -4.32 -19.65 6.86
CA ASP A 281 -4.28 -20.70 5.86
C ASP A 281 -2.84 -21.20 5.69
N ILE A 282 -2.62 -22.46 5.97
CA ILE A 282 -1.29 -23.08 6.00
C ILE A 282 -1.10 -23.84 4.69
N LEU A 283 -0.15 -23.40 3.87
CA LEU A 283 0.08 -23.90 2.51
C LEU A 283 0.75 -25.27 2.45
N PHE A 284 1.22 -25.81 3.57
CA PHE A 284 1.88 -27.11 3.65
C PHE A 284 1.46 -27.85 4.93
N SER A 285 1.64 -29.15 4.94
CA SER A 285 1.40 -30.00 6.10
C SER A 285 2.59 -30.94 6.34
N PRO A 286 2.91 -31.26 7.58
CA PRO A 286 3.98 -32.20 7.89
C PRO A 286 3.58 -33.63 7.51
N VAL A 287 4.55 -34.47 7.23
CA VAL A 287 4.34 -35.92 7.15
C VAL A 287 4.12 -36.48 8.55
N LYS A 288 3.47 -37.63 8.65
CA LYS A 288 3.30 -38.36 9.94
C LYS A 288 4.64 -38.71 10.55
N GLY A 289 4.70 -38.78 11.88
CA GLY A 289 5.93 -39.03 12.61
C GLY A 289 6.62 -40.33 12.21
N TYR A 290 5.86 -41.43 12.02
CA TYR A 290 6.44 -42.69 11.54
C TYR A 290 7.02 -42.59 10.11
N GLN A 291 6.40 -41.77 9.24
CA GLN A 291 6.92 -41.52 7.91
C GLN A 291 8.21 -40.70 7.96
N ASN A 292 8.24 -39.66 8.81
CA ASN A 292 9.45 -38.87 9.05
C ASN A 292 10.60 -39.75 9.53
N ALA A 293 10.37 -40.60 10.54
CA ALA A 293 11.39 -41.52 11.08
C ALA A 293 11.88 -42.51 10.02
N THR A 294 10.95 -43.03 9.17
CA THR A 294 11.31 -43.93 8.06
C THR A 294 12.19 -43.20 7.02
N LEU A 295 11.84 -41.99 6.63
CA LEU A 295 12.63 -41.20 5.70
C LEU A 295 14.00 -40.79 6.24
N ARG A 296 14.10 -40.50 7.56
CA ARG A 296 15.39 -40.24 8.21
C ARG A 296 16.28 -41.47 8.26
N ASN A 297 15.70 -42.63 8.48
CA ASN A 297 16.45 -43.92 8.39
C ASN A 297 16.94 -44.16 6.94
N LEU A 298 16.08 -43.91 5.95
CA LEU A 298 16.47 -44.05 4.55
C LEU A 298 17.64 -43.11 4.20
N ALA A 299 17.56 -41.84 4.64
CA ALA A 299 18.64 -40.89 4.44
C ALA A 299 19.95 -41.34 5.12
N ALA A 300 19.89 -41.80 6.38
CA ALA A 300 21.06 -42.31 7.11
C ALA A 300 21.65 -43.52 6.38
N THR A 301 20.82 -44.49 5.97
CA THR A 301 21.26 -45.69 5.25
C THR A 301 21.93 -45.31 3.91
N ASN A 302 21.34 -44.39 3.16
CA ASN A 302 21.92 -43.90 1.92
C ASN A 302 23.26 -43.16 2.15
N ALA A 303 23.41 -42.51 3.31
CA ALA A 303 24.68 -41.89 3.73
C ALA A 303 25.70 -42.89 4.25
N GLY A 304 25.40 -44.18 4.25
CA GLY A 304 26.27 -45.22 4.81
C GLY A 304 26.32 -45.23 6.35
N GLU A 305 25.36 -44.55 6.97
CA GLU A 305 25.22 -44.45 8.43
C GLU A 305 24.23 -45.50 8.98
N ALA A 306 24.29 -45.75 10.25
CA ALA A 306 23.32 -46.66 10.92
C ALA A 306 21.94 -45.98 10.98
N PRO A 307 20.84 -46.77 10.85
CA PRO A 307 19.49 -46.21 11.02
C PRO A 307 19.34 -45.51 12.39
N LEU A 308 18.72 -44.34 12.37
CA LEU A 308 18.49 -43.52 13.57
C LEU A 308 17.38 -44.08 14.47
N TYR A 309 16.40 -44.77 13.86
CA TYR A 309 15.24 -45.35 14.56
C TYR A 309 15.18 -46.82 14.35
N THR A 310 14.89 -47.57 15.41
CA THR A 310 14.67 -49.03 15.34
C THR A 310 13.29 -49.32 14.72
N PRO A 311 13.08 -50.54 14.14
CA PRO A 311 11.78 -50.96 13.65
C PRO A 311 10.65 -50.86 14.70
N ASP A 312 10.99 -51.10 15.97
CA ASP A 312 10.02 -50.99 17.07
C ASP A 312 9.60 -49.54 17.33
N GLN A 313 10.53 -48.62 17.31
CA GLN A 313 10.24 -47.20 17.46
C GLN A 313 9.35 -46.71 16.30
N ILE A 314 9.60 -47.15 15.07
CA ILE A 314 8.76 -46.79 13.91
C ILE A 314 7.35 -47.36 14.06
N ARG A 315 7.22 -48.62 14.55
CA ARG A 315 5.91 -49.23 14.80
C ARG A 315 5.16 -48.53 15.93
N ASP A 316 5.85 -48.08 16.95
CA ASP A 316 5.28 -47.32 18.06
C ASP A 316 4.75 -45.97 17.56
N LEU A 317 5.56 -45.22 16.81
CA LEU A 317 5.11 -43.97 16.16
C LEU A 317 3.86 -44.17 15.26
N ALA A 318 3.82 -45.29 14.49
CA ALA A 318 2.68 -45.60 13.64
C ALA A 318 1.42 -45.96 14.47
N ALA A 319 1.58 -46.60 15.61
CA ALA A 319 0.46 -46.92 16.51
C ALA A 319 -0.15 -45.64 17.11
N HIS A 320 0.66 -44.63 17.42
CA HIS A 320 0.23 -43.36 18.02
C HIS A 320 0.03 -42.21 17.02
N GLN A 321 -0.08 -42.48 15.70
CA GLN A 321 -0.20 -41.46 14.65
C GLN A 321 -1.43 -40.55 14.81
N ASN A 322 -2.44 -40.92 15.59
CA ASN A 322 -3.62 -40.09 15.85
C ASN A 322 -3.44 -39.19 17.10
N GLU A 323 -2.37 -39.39 17.86
CA GLU A 323 -1.99 -38.61 19.05
C GLU A 323 -0.97 -37.49 18.68
N GLU A 324 -0.48 -37.52 17.45
CA GLU A 324 0.46 -36.54 16.94
C GLU A 324 -0.11 -35.13 16.98
N SER A 325 0.74 -34.15 17.27
CA SER A 325 0.42 -32.73 17.22
C SER A 325 1.58 -31.97 16.60
N TRP A 326 1.26 -31.19 15.60
CA TRP A 326 2.25 -30.32 14.99
C TRP A 326 2.43 -29.03 15.82
N PHE A 327 3.67 -28.63 16.08
CA PHE A 327 3.96 -27.48 16.92
C PHE A 327 3.44 -26.17 16.32
N PHE A 328 3.42 -26.06 14.98
CA PHE A 328 2.87 -24.90 14.30
C PHE A 328 1.38 -24.67 14.64
N ASP A 329 0.58 -25.73 14.67
CA ASP A 329 -0.86 -25.62 15.01
C ASP A 329 -1.08 -25.22 16.48
N GLN A 330 -0.09 -25.46 17.34
CA GLN A 330 -0.18 -25.10 18.75
C GLN A 330 0.16 -23.64 19.00
N ILE A 331 0.91 -22.98 18.11
CA ILE A 331 1.31 -21.57 18.24
C ILE A 331 0.42 -20.61 17.48
N VAL A 332 -0.45 -21.09 16.57
CA VAL A 332 -1.38 -20.26 15.81
C VAL A 332 -2.83 -20.41 16.30
N ARG A 333 -3.61 -19.39 16.10
CA ARG A 333 -5.04 -19.33 16.46
C ARG A 333 -5.85 -18.50 15.48
N THR A 334 -7.15 -18.74 15.46
CA THR A 334 -8.10 -17.81 14.85
C THR A 334 -8.13 -16.51 15.66
N ALA A 335 -8.01 -15.36 14.99
CA ALA A 335 -7.95 -14.04 15.58
C ALA A 335 -9.17 -13.19 15.21
N LEU A 336 -9.64 -12.36 16.15
CA LEU A 336 -10.73 -11.42 15.92
C LEU A 336 -10.20 -10.15 15.24
N GLN A 337 -10.96 -9.66 14.25
CA GLN A 337 -10.73 -8.39 13.58
C GLN A 337 -12.00 -7.54 13.64
N GLN A 338 -11.87 -6.26 13.96
CA GLN A 338 -12.96 -5.32 14.08
C GLN A 338 -12.60 -3.99 13.43
N ASN A 339 -13.58 -3.36 12.75
CA ASN A 339 -13.42 -2.05 12.14
C ASN A 339 -14.72 -1.25 12.28
N TYR A 340 -14.67 -0.10 12.93
CA TYR A 340 -15.82 0.79 13.16
C TYR A 340 -15.50 2.18 12.62
N ASN A 341 -16.42 2.73 11.83
CA ASN A 341 -16.24 4.04 11.24
C ASN A 341 -17.49 4.89 11.41
N LEU A 342 -17.31 6.14 11.82
CA LEU A 342 -18.32 7.16 11.91
C LEU A 342 -17.90 8.36 11.06
N SER A 343 -18.76 8.81 10.18
CA SER A 343 -18.53 10.06 9.45
C SER A 343 -19.75 10.95 9.40
N VAL A 344 -19.51 12.26 9.41
CA VAL A 344 -20.53 13.29 9.27
C VAL A 344 -20.09 14.22 8.16
N SER A 345 -20.92 14.39 7.14
CA SER A 345 -20.64 15.29 6.01
C SER A 345 -21.86 16.11 5.64
N GLY A 346 -21.62 17.33 5.15
CA GLY A 346 -22.68 18.23 4.72
C GLY A 346 -22.12 19.53 4.16
N GLY A 347 -22.99 20.50 3.90
CA GLY A 347 -22.57 21.82 3.50
C GLY A 347 -23.69 22.74 3.09
N SER A 348 -23.39 24.04 3.17
CA SER A 348 -24.20 25.12 2.62
C SER A 348 -23.80 25.41 1.15
N ASP A 349 -24.27 26.52 0.60
CA ASP A 349 -23.86 27.06 -0.71
C ASP A 349 -22.36 27.42 -0.74
N LYS A 350 -21.80 27.86 0.39
CA LYS A 350 -20.43 28.39 0.48
C LYS A 350 -19.46 27.48 1.23
N THR A 351 -19.95 26.76 2.23
CA THR A 351 -19.08 25.95 3.11
C THR A 351 -19.49 24.50 3.06
N THR A 352 -18.51 23.62 2.89
CA THR A 352 -18.69 22.17 2.97
C THR A 352 -17.77 21.61 4.04
N TYR A 353 -18.21 20.54 4.71
CA TYR A 353 -17.44 19.87 5.75
C TYR A 353 -17.62 18.36 5.71
N MET A 354 -16.60 17.67 6.14
CA MET A 354 -16.58 16.24 6.41
C MET A 354 -15.70 15.98 7.63
N VAL A 355 -16.21 15.23 8.57
CA VAL A 355 -15.48 14.77 9.77
C VAL A 355 -15.66 13.28 9.87
N SER A 356 -14.59 12.54 10.09
CA SER A 356 -14.63 11.09 10.28
C SER A 356 -13.79 10.65 11.46
N MET A 357 -14.20 9.53 12.06
CA MET A 357 -13.50 8.82 13.11
C MET A 357 -13.53 7.34 12.79
N GLY A 358 -12.38 6.66 12.92
CA GLY A 358 -12.25 5.24 12.70
C GLY A 358 -11.55 4.56 13.87
N TYR A 359 -12.00 3.35 14.19
CA TYR A 359 -11.32 2.43 15.09
C TYR A 359 -11.14 1.09 14.41
N TYR A 360 -9.92 0.59 14.40
CA TYR A 360 -9.56 -0.73 13.89
C TYR A 360 -8.83 -1.49 14.98
N ASP A 361 -9.21 -2.76 15.19
CA ASP A 361 -8.59 -3.68 16.14
C ASP A 361 -8.43 -5.04 15.48
N GLN A 362 -7.22 -5.57 15.50
CA GLN A 362 -6.89 -6.91 15.00
C GLN A 362 -6.03 -7.62 16.04
N GLU A 363 -6.54 -8.72 16.59
CA GLU A 363 -5.75 -9.60 17.43
C GLU A 363 -4.67 -10.33 16.61
N SER A 364 -3.62 -10.77 17.28
CA SER A 364 -2.61 -11.61 16.66
C SER A 364 -3.12 -13.03 16.43
N ASN A 365 -2.70 -13.62 15.33
CA ASN A 365 -2.92 -15.04 15.05
C ASN A 365 -1.99 -15.96 15.86
N TYR A 366 -0.99 -15.44 16.57
CA TYR A 366 -0.23 -16.22 17.54
C TYR A 366 -1.01 -16.39 18.83
N VAL A 367 -0.83 -17.55 19.46
CA VAL A 367 -1.21 -17.77 20.84
C VAL A 367 -0.33 -16.92 21.79
N GLY A 368 -0.57 -16.99 23.10
CA GLY A 368 0.22 -16.27 24.09
C GLY A 368 -0.51 -15.06 24.62
N ASN A 369 0.15 -13.91 24.71
CA ASN A 369 -0.41 -12.77 25.42
C ASN A 369 -1.58 -12.12 24.64
N SER A 370 -2.67 -11.85 25.37
CA SER A 370 -3.86 -11.20 24.82
C SER A 370 -3.63 -9.78 24.26
N ASP A 371 -2.48 -9.16 24.59
CA ASP A 371 -2.13 -7.82 24.11
C ASP A 371 -1.51 -7.82 22.71
N PHE A 372 -1.15 -9.01 22.17
CA PHE A 372 -0.59 -9.10 20.83
C PHE A 372 -1.62 -8.74 19.77
N GLY A 373 -1.26 -7.84 18.90
CA GLY A 373 -2.13 -7.35 17.83
C GLY A 373 -1.87 -5.91 17.46
N VAL A 374 -2.82 -5.33 16.73
CA VAL A 374 -2.78 -3.96 16.20
C VAL A 374 -4.06 -3.22 16.53
N GLN A 375 -3.94 -2.03 17.08
CA GLN A 375 -5.05 -1.10 17.32
C GLN A 375 -4.76 0.22 16.62
N ARG A 376 -5.70 0.70 15.79
CA ARG A 376 -5.56 1.95 15.07
C ARG A 376 -6.75 2.88 15.30
N TYR A 377 -6.45 4.14 15.54
CA TYR A 377 -7.40 5.23 15.69
C TYR A 377 -7.14 6.23 14.57
N ASN A 378 -8.17 6.54 13.79
CA ASN A 378 -8.11 7.53 12.73
C ASN A 378 -9.08 8.67 13.06
N PHE A 379 -8.64 9.89 12.80
CA PHE A 379 -9.46 11.10 12.81
C PHE A 379 -9.13 11.91 11.56
N ARG A 380 -10.16 12.39 10.88
CA ARG A 380 -10.00 13.28 9.72
C ARG A 380 -11.05 14.37 9.72
N THR A 381 -10.67 15.57 9.35
CA THR A 381 -11.59 16.66 9.03
C THR A 381 -11.18 17.32 7.73
N ASN A 382 -12.16 17.68 6.92
CA ASN A 382 -12.01 18.38 5.66
C ASN A 382 -13.06 19.48 5.60
N VAL A 383 -12.61 20.74 5.58
CA VAL A 383 -13.48 21.90 5.53
C VAL A 383 -13.09 22.76 4.33
N SER A 384 -14.06 23.12 3.51
CA SER A 384 -13.87 24.03 2.39
C SER A 384 -14.88 25.17 2.46
N THR A 385 -14.41 26.40 2.29
CA THR A 385 -15.29 27.59 2.29
C THR A 385 -14.93 28.52 1.14
N GLU A 386 -15.94 29.21 0.60
CA GLU A 386 -15.80 30.17 -0.47
C GLU A 386 -16.24 31.56 0.02
N VAL A 387 -15.32 32.53 -0.08
CA VAL A 387 -15.56 33.93 0.28
C VAL A 387 -15.21 34.81 -0.92
N GLY A 388 -16.23 35.24 -1.69
CA GLY A 388 -16.03 36.00 -2.91
C GLY A 388 -15.20 35.23 -3.95
N ARG A 389 -13.98 35.73 -4.23
CA ARG A 389 -13.05 35.10 -5.19
C ARG A 389 -12.08 34.11 -4.53
N LEU A 390 -12.09 34.02 -3.21
CA LEU A 390 -11.19 33.17 -2.44
C LEU A 390 -11.93 31.89 -2.04
N LYS A 391 -11.32 30.74 -2.35
CA LYS A 391 -11.72 29.43 -1.83
C LYS A 391 -10.61 28.89 -0.94
N LEU A 392 -10.97 28.57 0.29
CA LEU A 392 -10.08 27.98 1.27
C LEU A 392 -10.49 26.51 1.51
N ASN A 393 -9.51 25.64 1.55
CA ASN A 393 -9.72 24.24 1.93
C ASN A 393 -8.67 23.87 2.98
N ALA A 394 -9.12 23.32 4.10
CA ALA A 394 -8.27 22.84 5.19
C ALA A 394 -8.57 21.37 5.46
N ILE A 395 -7.53 20.56 5.52
CA ILE A 395 -7.58 19.14 5.86
C ILE A 395 -6.66 18.91 7.04
N LEU A 396 -7.17 18.21 8.04
CA LEU A 396 -6.39 17.71 9.17
C LEU A 396 -6.72 16.23 9.35
N ALA A 397 -5.70 15.39 9.34
CA ALA A 397 -5.85 13.97 9.60
C ALA A 397 -4.82 13.53 10.65
N TYR A 398 -5.26 12.73 11.59
CA TYR A 398 -4.42 12.12 12.60
C TYR A 398 -4.69 10.63 12.70
N THR A 399 -3.61 9.86 12.67
CA THR A 399 -3.68 8.40 12.84
C THR A 399 -2.73 8.00 13.96
N ARG A 400 -3.23 7.23 14.90
CA ARG A 400 -2.43 6.55 15.91
C ARG A 400 -2.57 5.05 15.73
N ASN A 401 -1.44 4.38 15.52
CA ASN A 401 -1.35 2.93 15.40
C ASN A 401 -0.51 2.37 16.55
N ASN A 402 -1.11 1.55 17.39
CA ASN A 402 -0.41 0.83 18.45
C ASN A 402 -0.31 -0.64 18.01
N SER A 403 0.86 -1.24 18.13
CA SER A 403 1.00 -2.67 17.94
C SER A 403 1.89 -3.30 19.02
N VAL A 404 1.59 -4.52 19.36
CA VAL A 404 2.36 -5.31 20.33
C VAL A 404 2.68 -6.66 19.70
N SER A 405 3.95 -7.05 19.72
CA SER A 405 4.42 -8.33 19.21
C SER A 405 5.43 -8.96 20.16
N THR A 406 5.71 -10.25 19.96
CA THR A 406 6.82 -10.93 20.64
C THR A 406 8.17 -10.36 20.23
N THR A 407 9.21 -10.56 21.07
CA THR A 407 10.61 -10.32 20.71
C THR A 407 11.26 -11.55 20.05
N GLY A 408 10.63 -12.71 20.08
CA GLY A 408 11.08 -13.91 19.38
C GLY A 408 10.93 -13.73 17.86
N GLY A 409 11.95 -14.12 17.09
CA GLY A 409 11.94 -14.14 15.64
C GLY A 409 11.69 -15.55 15.10
N SER A 410 11.16 -15.68 13.87
CA SER A 410 11.04 -16.94 13.12
C SER A 410 10.33 -18.09 13.85
N LEU A 411 9.45 -17.78 14.81
CA LEU A 411 8.78 -18.80 15.64
C LEU A 411 7.99 -19.80 14.82
N GLU A 412 7.36 -19.34 13.73
CA GLU A 412 6.62 -20.17 12.78
C GLU A 412 7.53 -21.18 12.05
N VAL A 413 8.71 -20.75 11.64
CA VAL A 413 9.68 -21.62 10.97
C VAL A 413 10.20 -22.67 11.94
N ASP A 414 10.55 -22.25 13.15
CA ASP A 414 11.07 -23.16 14.18
C ASP A 414 10.02 -24.18 14.61
N ALA A 415 8.76 -23.77 14.78
CA ALA A 415 7.68 -24.69 15.10
C ALA A 415 7.36 -25.65 13.93
N ALA A 416 7.44 -25.16 12.68
CA ALA A 416 7.10 -25.94 11.50
C ALA A 416 8.06 -27.09 11.22
N ARG A 417 9.36 -26.94 11.54
CA ARG A 417 10.39 -27.94 11.26
C ARG A 417 10.46 -29.10 12.29
N VAL A 418 9.71 -29.00 13.40
CA VAL A 418 9.67 -30.08 14.39
C VAL A 418 8.79 -31.22 13.89
N PRO A 419 9.27 -32.47 13.86
CA PRO A 419 8.46 -33.63 13.52
C PRO A 419 7.23 -33.79 14.42
N THR A 420 6.18 -34.41 13.92
CA THR A 420 4.91 -34.60 14.65
C THR A 420 4.96 -35.80 15.58
N TYR A 421 6.09 -36.08 16.23
CA TYR A 421 6.19 -37.22 17.16
C TYR A 421 5.27 -37.00 18.35
N TYR A 422 4.43 -37.97 18.67
CA TYR A 422 3.41 -37.89 19.71
C TYR A 422 3.99 -37.57 21.12
N TYR A 423 5.23 -37.91 21.36
CA TYR A 423 5.94 -37.65 22.63
C TYR A 423 6.60 -36.24 22.66
N TYR A 424 6.62 -35.52 21.56
CA TYR A 424 7.08 -34.12 21.58
C TYR A 424 5.99 -33.20 22.11
N LYS A 425 6.31 -32.53 23.20
CA LYS A 425 5.42 -31.55 23.83
C LYS A 425 6.15 -30.24 23.97
N MET A 426 5.46 -29.13 23.70
CA MET A 426 6.01 -27.80 23.96
C MET A 426 5.90 -27.40 25.43
N LYS A 427 4.94 -27.96 26.16
CA LYS A 427 4.68 -27.62 27.56
C LYS A 427 4.28 -28.86 28.35
N SER A 428 4.86 -29.03 29.52
CA SER A 428 4.48 -30.08 30.48
C SER A 428 3.17 -29.75 31.17
N GLU A 429 2.60 -30.74 31.88
CA GLU A 429 1.35 -30.54 32.63
C GLU A 429 1.49 -29.53 33.76
N ASP A 430 2.65 -29.40 34.36
CA ASP A 430 2.98 -28.41 35.40
C ASP A 430 3.40 -27.02 34.86
N GLY A 431 3.33 -26.86 33.54
CA GLY A 431 3.49 -25.57 32.89
C GLY A 431 4.90 -25.20 32.45
N ARG A 432 5.88 -26.10 32.53
CA ARG A 432 7.27 -25.89 32.08
C ARG A 432 7.38 -26.02 30.57
N TYR A 433 8.21 -25.17 29.93
CA TYR A 433 8.46 -25.20 28.50
C TYR A 433 9.56 -26.19 28.16
N LEU A 434 9.26 -27.18 27.31
CA LEU A 434 10.10 -28.30 27.01
C LEU A 434 10.91 -28.08 25.71
N LEU A 435 12.14 -28.56 25.71
CA LEU A 435 13.01 -28.69 24.56
C LEU A 435 12.85 -30.06 23.90
N ASN A 436 13.43 -30.24 22.74
CA ASN A 436 13.54 -31.52 22.04
C ASN A 436 14.85 -31.57 21.24
N ASP A 437 15.08 -32.67 20.50
CA ASP A 437 16.30 -32.86 19.72
C ASP A 437 16.43 -31.97 18.50
N VAL A 438 15.33 -31.29 18.08
CA VAL A 438 15.32 -30.31 16.98
C VAL A 438 15.44 -28.88 17.52
N LEU A 439 14.65 -28.54 18.53
CA LEU A 439 14.69 -27.26 19.23
C LEU A 439 15.44 -27.42 20.55
N THR A 440 16.77 -27.36 20.49
CA THR A 440 17.66 -27.67 21.61
C THR A 440 17.92 -26.47 22.53
N GLU A 441 17.58 -25.25 22.11
CA GLU A 441 17.96 -24.04 22.84
C GLU A 441 16.76 -23.15 23.19
N PHE A 442 15.63 -23.32 22.52
CA PHE A 442 14.46 -22.49 22.77
C PHE A 442 13.16 -23.21 22.38
N ASN A 443 12.03 -22.68 22.84
CA ASN A 443 10.69 -23.20 22.57
C ASN A 443 9.78 -22.05 22.09
N PRO A 444 9.13 -22.16 20.90
CA PRO A 444 8.28 -21.10 20.34
C PRO A 444 7.13 -20.70 21.26
N LEU A 445 6.48 -21.67 21.92
CA LEU A 445 5.37 -21.39 22.84
C LEU A 445 5.84 -20.61 24.08
N GLY A 446 6.99 -21.01 24.64
CA GLY A 446 7.59 -20.30 25.76
C GLY A 446 7.95 -18.87 25.40
N ALA A 447 8.50 -18.65 24.20
CA ALA A 447 8.80 -17.31 23.70
C ALA A 447 7.53 -16.44 23.52
N LEU A 448 6.42 -17.03 23.13
CA LEU A 448 5.12 -16.33 22.97
C LEU A 448 4.45 -16.02 24.32
N GLU A 449 4.44 -16.94 25.26
CA GLU A 449 3.73 -16.81 26.53
C GLU A 449 4.54 -16.04 27.59
N ALA A 450 5.84 -16.33 27.72
CA ALA A 450 6.71 -15.82 28.78
C ALA A 450 7.82 -14.90 28.28
N GLY A 451 8.09 -14.87 26.98
CA GLY A 451 9.13 -14.04 26.39
C GLY A 451 8.83 -12.55 26.39
N GLY A 452 9.77 -11.80 25.86
CA GLY A 452 9.71 -10.35 25.80
C GLY A 452 8.69 -9.80 24.80
N ARG A 453 8.58 -8.48 24.76
CA ARG A 453 7.60 -7.75 23.93
C ARG A 453 8.20 -6.54 23.24
N ASN A 454 7.77 -6.31 22.00
CA ASN A 454 7.91 -5.08 21.26
C ASN A 454 6.58 -4.33 21.30
N LYS A 455 6.61 -3.10 21.79
CA LYS A 455 5.46 -2.19 21.74
C LYS A 455 5.79 -1.06 20.77
N TYR A 456 5.02 -0.96 19.71
CA TYR A 456 5.14 0.13 18.74
C TYR A 456 3.98 1.12 18.92
N ARG A 457 4.29 2.38 18.81
CA ARG A 457 3.34 3.49 18.77
C ARG A 457 3.73 4.42 17.65
N ASN A 458 2.95 4.40 16.58
CA ASN A 458 3.17 5.22 15.41
C ASN A 458 2.09 6.30 15.36
N ASN A 459 2.49 7.55 15.26
CA ASN A 459 1.59 8.70 15.14
C ASN A 459 1.88 9.41 13.82
N TYR A 460 0.83 9.61 13.02
CA TYR A 460 0.88 10.31 11.74
C TYR A 460 -0.06 11.48 11.78
N LEU A 461 0.44 12.68 11.54
CA LEU A 461 -0.34 13.92 11.46
C LEU A 461 -0.15 14.50 10.06
N ASN A 462 -1.21 14.56 9.27
CA ASN A 462 -1.23 15.22 7.97
C ASN A 462 -2.11 16.47 8.07
N ALA A 463 -1.52 17.62 7.76
CA ALA A 463 -2.20 18.92 7.75
C ALA A 463 -1.99 19.59 6.39
N ASN A 464 -3.06 20.08 5.76
CA ASN A 464 -3.05 20.70 4.45
C ASN A 464 -3.97 21.93 4.43
N VAL A 465 -3.44 23.07 4.01
CA VAL A 465 -4.21 24.28 3.74
C VAL A 465 -3.97 24.67 2.30
N ASN A 466 -5.06 24.81 1.56
CA ASN A 466 -5.07 25.21 0.15
C ASN A 466 -5.95 26.45 0.00
N ALA A 467 -5.36 27.52 -0.53
CA ALA A 467 -6.01 28.79 -0.82
C ALA A 467 -6.02 29.02 -2.34
N GLU A 468 -7.20 29.04 -2.98
CA GLU A 468 -7.40 29.31 -4.39
C GLU A 468 -8.04 30.70 -4.56
N PHE A 469 -7.38 31.58 -5.27
CA PHE A 469 -7.88 32.92 -5.60
C PHE A 469 -8.14 33.05 -7.08
N ARG A 470 -9.39 33.36 -7.46
CA ARG A 470 -9.79 33.60 -8.86
C ARG A 470 -9.36 35.01 -9.27
N LEU A 471 -8.34 35.11 -10.13
CA LEU A 471 -7.83 36.37 -10.65
C LEU A 471 -8.78 36.97 -11.68
N ILE A 472 -9.04 36.23 -12.75
CA ILE A 472 -9.99 36.50 -13.81
C ILE A 472 -10.68 35.19 -14.20
N ASP A 473 -11.68 35.28 -15.11
CA ASP A 473 -12.33 34.09 -15.62
C ASP A 473 -11.33 33.16 -16.34
N GLY A 474 -11.28 31.91 -15.94
CA GLY A 474 -10.34 30.89 -16.42
C GLY A 474 -8.94 30.92 -15.76
N LEU A 475 -8.55 31.96 -14.99
CA LEU A 475 -7.23 32.05 -14.37
C LEU A 475 -7.32 32.11 -12.84
N LYS A 476 -6.61 31.21 -12.18
CA LYS A 476 -6.58 31.06 -10.72
C LYS A 476 -5.15 30.99 -10.20
N LEU A 477 -4.92 31.61 -9.04
CA LEU A 477 -3.70 31.46 -8.25
C LEU A 477 -4.01 30.56 -7.07
N ARG A 478 -3.18 29.55 -6.85
CA ARG A 478 -3.35 28.58 -5.77
C ARG A 478 -2.07 28.48 -4.93
N GLY A 479 -2.21 28.70 -3.64
CA GLY A 479 -1.17 28.48 -2.64
C GLY A 479 -1.51 27.24 -1.81
N VAL A 480 -0.57 26.33 -1.64
CA VAL A 480 -0.73 25.12 -0.83
C VAL A 480 0.40 25.06 0.19
N LEU A 481 0.04 24.85 1.45
CA LEU A 481 0.98 24.56 2.53
C LEU A 481 0.54 23.29 3.22
N GLY A 482 1.44 22.32 3.30
CA GLY A 482 1.16 21.04 3.92
C GLY A 482 2.31 20.53 4.76
N ALA A 483 1.97 19.74 5.77
CA ALA A 483 2.91 19.06 6.62
C ALA A 483 2.47 17.60 6.84
N ASP A 484 3.39 16.65 6.67
CA ASP A 484 3.25 15.27 7.09
C ASP A 484 4.26 15.04 8.24
N VAL A 485 3.74 14.77 9.43
CA VAL A 485 4.54 14.61 10.66
C VAL A 485 4.41 13.18 11.13
N ILE A 486 5.54 12.52 11.25
CA ILE A 486 5.65 11.13 11.70
C ILE A 486 6.36 11.12 13.05
N ASN A 487 5.80 10.41 14.00
CA ASN A 487 6.44 10.14 15.27
C ASN A 487 6.25 8.67 15.63
N ASP A 488 7.31 7.89 15.45
CA ASP A 488 7.35 6.46 15.71
C ASP A 488 8.13 6.20 16.99
N MET A 489 7.56 5.39 17.85
CA MET A 489 8.16 4.96 19.12
C MET A 489 8.14 3.44 19.20
N ARG A 490 9.26 2.85 19.52
CA ARG A 490 9.36 1.41 19.81
C ARG A 490 9.94 1.23 21.21
N SER A 491 9.25 0.49 22.04
CA SER A 491 9.75 0.05 23.33
C SER A 491 9.86 -1.47 23.31
N THR A 492 11.07 -1.99 23.49
CA THR A 492 11.39 -3.42 23.49
C THR A 492 11.76 -3.84 24.91
N ARG A 493 11.17 -4.93 25.36
CA ARG A 493 11.55 -5.61 26.59
C ARG A 493 11.86 -7.07 26.28
N ASN A 494 13.13 -7.47 26.34
CA ASN A 494 13.53 -8.87 26.26
C ASN A 494 13.46 -9.49 27.63
N LEU A 495 12.85 -10.67 27.73
CA LEU A 495 12.79 -11.49 28.91
C LEU A 495 13.36 -12.87 28.59
N GLY A 496 14.18 -13.41 29.48
CA GLY A 496 14.61 -14.80 29.42
C GLY A 496 13.48 -15.75 29.77
N VAL A 497 13.45 -16.88 29.10
CA VAL A 497 12.47 -17.94 29.35
C VAL A 497 13.22 -19.17 29.81
N SER A 498 12.76 -19.80 30.90
CA SER A 498 13.34 -21.07 31.40
C SER A 498 12.82 -22.23 30.56
N TYR A 499 13.75 -22.98 29.98
CA TYR A 499 13.45 -24.16 29.18
C TYR A 499 14.01 -25.40 29.86
N TYR A 500 13.30 -26.53 29.77
CA TYR A 500 13.64 -27.78 30.38
C TYR A 500 13.88 -28.86 29.32
N LEU A 501 14.86 -29.75 29.55
CA LEU A 501 15.24 -30.77 28.56
C LEU A 501 14.12 -31.79 28.32
N ASN A 502 13.37 -32.12 29.35
CA ASN A 502 12.25 -33.05 29.32
C ASN A 502 11.32 -32.83 30.54
N GLU A 503 10.27 -33.62 30.67
CA GLU A 503 9.31 -33.54 31.79
C GLU A 503 9.92 -33.94 33.15
N GLU A 504 11.03 -34.69 33.17
CA GLU A 504 11.70 -35.12 34.37
C GLU A 504 12.75 -34.12 34.89
N ALA A 505 13.19 -33.19 34.05
CA ALA A 505 14.21 -32.22 34.42
C ALA A 505 13.67 -31.25 35.48
N THR A 506 14.32 -31.18 36.61
CA THR A 506 14.00 -30.30 37.74
C THR A 506 14.63 -28.93 37.61
N GLU A 507 15.75 -28.84 36.89
CA GLU A 507 16.47 -27.58 36.66
C GLU A 507 16.33 -27.17 35.22
N PRO A 508 16.17 -25.85 34.95
CA PRO A 508 16.15 -25.34 33.59
C PRO A 508 17.53 -25.48 32.95
N ARG A 509 17.56 -25.73 31.65
CA ARG A 509 18.81 -25.67 30.90
C ARG A 509 19.39 -24.25 31.01
N PRO A 510 20.69 -24.07 31.31
CA PRO A 510 21.32 -22.76 31.29
C PRO A 510 21.14 -22.11 29.91
N VAL A 511 20.37 -21.04 29.83
CA VAL A 511 20.21 -20.27 28.58
C VAL A 511 21.46 -19.43 28.41
N LYS A 512 22.09 -19.53 27.25
CA LYS A 512 23.40 -18.99 26.96
C LYS A 512 23.45 -17.46 26.98
N ASP A 513 22.31 -16.77 26.83
CA ASP A 513 22.18 -15.34 26.92
C ASP A 513 20.75 -14.95 27.38
N THR A 514 20.57 -14.89 28.69
CA THR A 514 19.46 -14.12 29.28
C THR A 514 19.78 -12.64 29.12
N ASP A 515 19.67 -12.14 27.90
CA ASP A 515 19.90 -10.75 27.60
C ASP A 515 18.69 -9.93 28.07
N TYR A 516 18.53 -9.86 29.41
CA TYR A 516 17.51 -9.02 30.04
C TYR A 516 17.79 -7.56 29.67
N ARG A 517 17.21 -7.12 28.57
CA ARG A 517 17.40 -5.76 28.08
C ARG A 517 16.08 -5.06 27.84
N THR A 518 16.15 -3.76 27.98
CA THR A 518 15.10 -2.87 27.53
C THR A 518 15.68 -1.82 26.60
N SER A 519 14.99 -1.52 25.50
CA SER A 519 15.36 -0.42 24.63
C SER A 519 14.16 0.46 24.28
N ASN A 520 14.42 1.76 24.14
CA ASN A 520 13.46 2.73 23.62
C ASN A 520 14.07 3.40 22.38
N TRP A 521 13.44 3.20 21.26
CA TRP A 521 13.75 3.86 20.00
C TRP A 521 12.66 4.88 19.67
N ASN A 522 13.07 6.09 19.31
CA ASN A 522 12.19 7.13 18.86
C ASN A 522 12.65 7.63 17.50
N HIS A 523 11.71 7.81 16.60
CA HIS A 523 11.93 8.41 15.29
C HIS A 523 10.91 9.53 15.07
N THR A 524 11.38 10.68 14.64
CA THR A 524 10.52 11.80 14.27
C THR A 524 10.91 12.29 12.88
N ALA A 525 9.92 12.47 12.01
CA ALA A 525 10.13 13.00 10.68
C ALA A 525 9.11 14.09 10.35
N TYR A 526 9.54 15.11 9.64
CA TYR A 526 8.74 16.22 9.15
C TYR A 526 8.94 16.35 7.66
N LEU A 527 7.87 16.21 6.88
CA LEU A 527 7.83 16.52 5.46
C LEU A 527 6.94 17.74 5.25
N ILE A 528 7.54 18.89 4.95
CA ILE A 528 6.84 20.14 4.70
C ILE A 528 6.81 20.42 3.21
N ASN A 529 5.61 20.63 2.67
CA ASN A 529 5.35 20.93 1.27
C ASN A 529 4.82 22.36 1.15
N SER A 530 5.40 23.17 0.25
CA SER A 530 4.92 24.50 -0.10
C SER A 530 4.79 24.60 -1.60
N GLN A 531 3.64 25.08 -2.10
CA GLN A 531 3.37 25.16 -3.54
C GLN A 531 2.71 26.49 -3.86
N LEU A 532 3.14 27.12 -4.96
CA LEU A 532 2.48 28.26 -5.58
C LEU A 532 2.24 27.93 -7.05
N LEU A 533 0.97 27.88 -7.43
CA LEU A 533 0.52 27.37 -8.71
C LEU A 533 -0.39 28.40 -9.40
N LEU A 534 -0.22 28.55 -10.70
CA LEU A 534 -1.07 29.37 -11.57
C LEU A 534 -1.79 28.43 -12.53
N ASP A 535 -3.11 28.33 -12.41
CA ASP A 535 -3.97 27.47 -13.22
C ASP A 535 -4.74 28.30 -14.22
N TYR A 536 -4.71 27.94 -15.51
CA TYR A 536 -5.51 28.51 -16.56
C TYR A 536 -6.34 27.42 -17.26
N ASN A 537 -7.64 27.69 -17.47
CA ASN A 537 -8.51 26.81 -18.26
C ASN A 537 -9.58 27.64 -18.94
N LYS A 538 -9.63 27.63 -20.28
CA LYS A 538 -10.63 28.34 -21.04
C LYS A 538 -10.93 27.66 -22.37
N THR A 539 -12.22 27.65 -22.73
CA THR A 539 -12.72 27.11 -23.99
C THR A 539 -13.08 28.27 -24.94
N PHE A 540 -12.58 28.21 -26.16
CA PHE A 540 -12.81 29.19 -27.24
C PHE A 540 -13.45 28.46 -28.43
N GLY A 541 -14.77 28.44 -28.51
CA GLY A 541 -15.48 27.64 -29.51
C GLY A 541 -15.15 26.16 -29.43
N LYS A 542 -14.47 25.62 -30.45
CA LYS A 542 -14.02 24.22 -30.49
C LYS A 542 -12.62 23.99 -29.88
N HIS A 543 -11.95 25.03 -29.42
CA HIS A 543 -10.60 24.99 -28.86
C HIS A 543 -10.68 25.05 -27.35
N ASN A 544 -10.10 24.06 -26.66
CA ASN A 544 -9.92 24.13 -25.23
C ASN A 544 -8.42 24.24 -24.92
N VAL A 545 -8.05 25.21 -24.10
CA VAL A 545 -6.67 25.48 -23.67
C VAL A 545 -6.61 25.38 -22.16
N SER A 546 -5.73 24.55 -21.68
CA SER A 546 -5.39 24.43 -20.24
C SER A 546 -3.91 24.69 -20.01
N GLY A 547 -3.59 25.34 -18.91
CA GLY A 547 -2.22 25.64 -18.51
C GLY A 547 -2.05 25.55 -17.00
N LEU A 548 -0.94 25.03 -16.56
CA LEU A 548 -0.50 25.03 -15.17
C LEU A 548 0.97 25.45 -15.17
N PHE A 549 1.31 26.39 -14.31
CA PHE A 549 2.68 26.76 -14.03
C PHE A 549 2.87 26.91 -12.53
N GLY A 550 4.02 26.47 -11.99
CA GLY A 550 4.18 26.54 -10.55
C GLY A 550 5.58 26.33 -10.05
N VAL A 551 5.76 26.71 -8.80
CA VAL A 551 6.97 26.47 -8.00
C VAL A 551 6.56 25.66 -6.77
N THR A 552 7.33 24.61 -6.47
CA THR A 552 7.12 23.80 -5.28
C THR A 552 8.42 23.64 -4.51
N ASN A 553 8.31 23.57 -3.20
CA ASN A 553 9.43 23.24 -2.32
C ASN A 553 8.98 22.17 -1.33
N GLU A 554 9.82 21.16 -1.17
CA GLU A 554 9.69 20.12 -0.17
C GLU A 554 10.90 20.14 0.74
N SER A 555 10.68 20.07 2.03
CA SER A 555 11.72 19.97 3.06
C SER A 555 11.42 18.75 3.92
N PHE A 556 12.35 17.81 3.95
CA PHE A 556 12.27 16.63 4.79
C PHE A 556 13.36 16.69 5.85
N THR A 557 12.98 16.47 7.09
CA THR A 557 13.91 16.36 8.22
C THR A 557 13.48 15.16 9.05
N SER A 558 14.41 14.28 9.38
CA SER A 558 14.16 13.18 10.31
C SER A 558 15.28 13.07 11.33
N SER A 559 14.93 12.58 12.50
CA SER A 559 15.89 12.21 13.53
C SER A 559 15.42 10.93 14.22
N SER A 560 16.38 10.09 14.60
CA SER A 560 16.11 8.89 15.40
C SER A 560 17.15 8.74 16.51
N ASN A 561 16.71 8.23 17.64
CA ASN A 561 17.59 7.87 18.75
C ASN A 561 17.12 6.53 19.36
N GLU A 562 18.06 5.76 19.87
CA GLU A 562 17.79 4.53 20.61
C GLU A 562 18.64 4.50 21.88
N ILE A 563 18.00 4.19 22.99
CA ILE A 563 18.66 3.95 24.28
C ILE A 563 18.38 2.51 24.67
N GLU A 564 19.44 1.75 24.92
CA GLU A 564 19.38 0.36 25.37
C GLU A 564 20.02 0.22 26.76
N LYS A 565 19.39 -0.56 27.61
CA LYS A 565 19.89 -0.92 28.93
C LYS A 565 19.88 -2.44 29.07
N LYS A 566 20.99 -3.03 29.47
CA LYS A 566 21.18 -4.46 29.72
C LYS A 566 21.25 -4.78 31.19
N GLY A 567 21.03 -6.03 31.56
CA GLY A 567 21.03 -6.50 32.94
C GLY A 567 19.86 -5.94 33.78
N VAL A 568 18.72 -5.69 33.14
CA VAL A 568 17.50 -5.21 33.81
C VAL A 568 16.84 -6.40 34.51
N ASP A 569 16.56 -6.26 35.81
CA ASP A 569 15.92 -7.29 36.61
C ASP A 569 14.60 -7.76 35.95
N PRO A 570 14.45 -9.07 35.68
CA PRO A 570 13.24 -9.62 35.04
C PRO A 570 11.98 -9.42 35.89
N ASP A 571 12.10 -9.38 37.20
CA ASP A 571 10.98 -9.29 38.14
C ASP A 571 10.41 -7.87 38.29
N LEU A 572 11.13 -6.85 37.79
CA LEU A 572 10.66 -5.46 37.78
C LEU A 572 9.48 -5.17 36.82
N GLY A 573 8.75 -6.19 36.45
CA GLY A 573 7.59 -6.09 35.59
C GLY A 573 7.92 -5.65 34.16
N ILE A 574 6.87 -5.36 33.36
CA ILE A 574 6.99 -4.99 31.95
C ILE A 574 7.25 -3.47 31.80
N GLY A 575 7.95 -2.86 32.73
CA GLY A 575 8.35 -1.47 32.61
C GLY A 575 9.31 -1.30 31.43
N THR A 576 8.84 -0.62 30.39
CA THR A 576 9.66 -0.24 29.24
C THR A 576 10.27 1.15 29.42
N ASP A 577 10.06 1.78 30.58
CA ASP A 577 10.58 3.10 30.85
C ASP A 577 12.00 2.99 31.43
N ILE A 578 12.97 3.30 30.59
CA ILE A 578 14.39 3.31 30.95
C ILE A 578 14.68 4.35 32.04
N THR A 579 13.92 5.43 32.10
CA THR A 579 14.18 6.54 33.04
C THR A 579 13.87 6.17 34.49
N ASN A 580 12.91 5.25 34.69
CA ASN A 580 12.50 4.77 36.02
C ASN A 580 13.23 3.51 36.48
N SER A 581 14.02 2.88 35.62
CA SER A 581 14.78 1.68 35.97
C SER A 581 16.13 2.10 36.62
N THR A 582 16.23 1.98 37.92
CA THR A 582 17.49 2.17 38.66
C THR A 582 18.43 0.98 38.58
N VAL A 583 17.94 -0.17 38.13
CA VAL A 583 18.66 -1.42 38.05
C VAL A 583 19.11 -1.71 36.62
N GLY A 584 20.33 -2.19 36.44
CA GLY A 584 20.99 -2.53 35.20
C GLY A 584 21.98 -1.46 34.71
N ASN A 585 23.00 -1.91 34.03
CA ASN A 585 24.04 -1.06 33.49
C ASN A 585 23.69 -0.64 32.05
N ILE A 586 23.89 0.60 31.70
CA ILE A 586 23.88 1.04 30.31
C ILE A 586 25.15 0.46 29.68
N THR A 587 25.00 -0.60 28.90
CA THR A 587 26.10 -1.31 28.26
C THR A 587 25.89 -1.34 26.74
N GLY A 588 26.95 -1.06 26.00
CA GLY A 588 26.95 -1.21 24.55
C GLY A 588 26.44 -0.01 23.76
N LYS A 589 26.03 -0.21 22.53
CA LYS A 589 25.56 0.83 21.58
C LYS A 589 24.36 1.58 22.14
N THR A 590 24.64 2.58 22.91
CA THR A 590 23.65 3.23 23.75
C THR A 590 22.94 4.39 23.04
N PHE A 591 23.56 4.92 22.01
CA PHE A 591 23.03 6.05 21.27
C PHE A 591 23.24 5.81 19.80
N VAL A 592 22.15 5.58 19.06
CA VAL A 592 22.10 5.81 17.63
C VAL A 592 21.37 7.13 17.46
N ASP A 593 22.11 8.20 17.19
CA ASP A 593 21.55 9.51 16.84
C ASP A 593 21.75 9.70 15.32
N GLU A 594 20.68 9.48 14.57
CA GLU A 594 20.67 9.72 13.13
C GLU A 594 19.82 10.95 12.83
N SER A 595 20.41 11.89 12.09
CA SER A 595 19.70 13.05 11.59
C SER A 595 19.86 13.17 10.08
N ASN A 596 18.73 13.24 9.37
CA ASN A 596 18.69 13.43 7.94
C ASN A 596 17.92 14.70 7.59
N ARG A 597 18.47 15.49 6.68
CA ARG A 597 17.82 16.69 6.14
C ARG A 597 18.00 16.78 4.64
N THR A 598 16.87 16.81 3.91
CA THR A 598 16.86 16.98 2.46
C THR A 598 15.86 18.05 2.03
N SER A 599 16.11 18.66 0.90
CA SER A 599 15.21 19.60 0.25
C SER A 599 15.14 19.36 -1.25
N LEU A 600 13.95 19.54 -1.82
CA LEU A 600 13.68 19.47 -3.25
C LEU A 600 12.90 20.71 -3.67
N THR A 601 13.52 21.54 -4.52
CA THR A 601 12.86 22.73 -5.09
C THR A 601 12.61 22.47 -6.56
N SER A 602 11.41 22.82 -7.04
CA SER A 602 11.00 22.47 -8.40
C SER A 602 10.25 23.60 -9.07
N LEU A 603 10.52 23.76 -10.35
CA LEU A 603 9.72 24.53 -11.30
C LEU A 603 8.96 23.56 -12.17
N LEU A 604 7.67 23.73 -12.33
CA LEU A 604 6.82 22.84 -13.12
C LEU A 604 5.90 23.59 -14.08
N GLY A 605 5.58 22.96 -15.20
CA GLY A 605 4.64 23.49 -16.16
C GLY A 605 3.92 22.39 -16.93
N ARG A 606 2.67 22.64 -17.29
CA ARG A 606 1.84 21.80 -18.15
C ARG A 606 0.99 22.67 -19.05
N VAL A 607 0.95 22.34 -20.33
CA VAL A 607 0.07 22.98 -21.31
C VAL A 607 -0.69 21.88 -22.04
N GLY A 608 -2.01 21.96 -21.98
CA GLY A 608 -2.92 21.07 -22.69
C GLY A 608 -3.73 21.84 -23.73
N TYR A 609 -3.92 21.22 -24.88
CA TYR A 609 -4.75 21.73 -25.95
C TYR A 609 -5.63 20.63 -26.51
N SER A 610 -6.91 20.89 -26.66
CA SER A 610 -7.80 20.00 -27.41
C SER A 610 -8.62 20.76 -28.44
N TYR A 611 -8.88 20.10 -29.57
CA TYR A 611 -9.70 20.62 -30.66
C TYR A 611 -10.90 19.74 -30.92
N ALA A 612 -12.09 20.33 -30.81
CA ALA A 612 -13.40 19.70 -31.12
C ALA A 612 -13.62 18.36 -30.37
N ASP A 613 -13.00 18.16 -29.23
CA ASP A 613 -12.96 16.91 -28.46
C ASP A 613 -12.50 15.66 -29.26
N ARG A 614 -11.72 15.89 -30.33
CA ARG A 614 -11.13 14.85 -31.19
C ARG A 614 -9.65 14.67 -30.99
N TYR A 615 -8.91 15.77 -31.03
CA TYR A 615 -7.45 15.79 -30.96
C TYR A 615 -7.03 16.41 -29.65
N TYR A 616 -6.16 15.74 -28.94
CA TYR A 616 -5.62 16.17 -27.66
C TYR A 616 -4.11 16.16 -27.72
N THR A 617 -3.48 17.17 -27.20
CA THR A 617 -2.04 17.22 -26.98
C THR A 617 -1.76 17.82 -25.62
N GLU A 618 -0.80 17.25 -24.92
CA GLU A 618 -0.34 17.75 -23.64
C GLU A 618 1.18 17.75 -23.62
N PHE A 619 1.77 18.84 -23.19
CA PHE A 619 3.17 18.99 -22.88
C PHE A 619 3.33 19.30 -21.41
N SER A 620 4.16 18.53 -20.70
CA SER A 620 4.48 18.77 -19.29
C SER A 620 5.99 18.77 -19.10
N PHE A 621 6.46 19.55 -18.15
CA PHE A 621 7.84 19.48 -17.70
C PHE A 621 7.97 19.74 -16.21
N ARG A 622 9.03 19.23 -15.64
CA ARG A 622 9.49 19.56 -14.29
C ARG A 622 11.01 19.76 -14.29
N TYR A 623 11.47 20.78 -13.59
CA TYR A 623 12.87 21.11 -13.41
C TYR A 623 13.16 21.11 -11.91
N ASP A 624 13.86 20.08 -11.44
CA ASP A 624 14.03 19.74 -10.04
C ASP A 624 15.46 19.98 -9.58
N ALA A 625 15.63 20.55 -8.39
CA ALA A 625 16.91 20.70 -7.71
C ALA A 625 16.89 19.98 -6.36
N SER A 626 17.67 18.91 -6.21
CA SER A 626 17.79 18.14 -4.98
C SER A 626 19.04 18.49 -4.18
N SER A 627 18.91 18.62 -2.87
CA SER A 627 20.04 18.82 -1.95
C SER A 627 20.96 17.59 -1.80
N LYS A 628 20.50 16.41 -2.22
CA LYS A 628 21.31 15.18 -2.22
C LYS A 628 22.49 15.25 -3.19
N PHE A 629 22.40 16.06 -4.25
CA PHE A 629 23.44 16.25 -5.26
C PHE A 629 24.24 17.53 -5.05
N HIS A 630 25.48 17.55 -5.54
CA HIS A 630 26.31 18.75 -5.52
C HIS A 630 25.67 19.89 -6.33
N LYS A 631 25.96 21.14 -5.99
CA LYS A 631 25.36 22.34 -6.61
C LYS A 631 25.40 22.35 -8.14
N ASP A 632 26.44 21.79 -8.75
CA ASP A 632 26.65 21.76 -10.20
C ASP A 632 25.90 20.63 -10.90
N TYR A 633 25.43 19.60 -10.17
CA TYR A 633 24.76 18.40 -10.70
C TYR A 633 23.33 18.21 -10.18
N ARG A 634 22.83 19.13 -9.32
CA ARG A 634 21.56 18.96 -8.63
C ARG A 634 20.31 19.18 -9.48
N TRP A 635 20.43 19.86 -10.63
CA TRP A 635 19.31 20.19 -11.48
C TRP A 635 19.03 19.10 -12.51
N GLY A 636 17.80 18.58 -12.52
CA GLY A 636 17.31 17.60 -13.48
C GLY A 636 16.09 18.15 -14.26
N PHE A 637 16.06 17.96 -15.58
CA PHE A 637 14.96 18.36 -16.44
C PHE A 637 14.20 17.13 -16.94
N PHE A 638 12.89 17.10 -16.68
CA PHE A 638 12.01 15.96 -16.92
C PHE A 638 10.81 16.38 -17.79
N PRO A 639 10.94 16.40 -19.13
CA PRO A 639 9.87 16.73 -20.05
C PRO A 639 9.04 15.50 -20.43
N SER A 640 7.79 15.76 -20.84
CA SER A 640 6.93 14.75 -21.47
C SER A 640 5.99 15.35 -22.48
N VAL A 641 5.57 14.56 -23.46
CA VAL A 641 4.56 14.88 -24.45
C VAL A 641 3.57 13.73 -24.57
N SER A 642 2.29 14.07 -24.69
CA SER A 642 1.22 13.08 -24.88
C SER A 642 0.28 13.54 -25.97
N LEU A 643 -0.18 12.58 -26.77
CA LEU A 643 -1.11 12.79 -27.88
C LEU A 643 -2.30 11.84 -27.71
N GLY A 644 -3.49 12.34 -28.01
CA GLY A 644 -4.72 11.55 -28.02
C GLY A 644 -5.55 11.86 -29.25
N TRP A 645 -6.13 10.83 -29.85
CA TRP A 645 -7.02 10.92 -30.98
C TRP A 645 -8.28 10.11 -30.73
N ARG A 646 -9.42 10.81 -30.60
CA ARG A 646 -10.74 10.14 -30.53
C ARG A 646 -11.20 9.81 -31.94
N LEU A 647 -10.82 8.63 -32.42
CA LEU A 647 -11.09 8.16 -33.77
C LEU A 647 -12.60 8.07 -34.03
N SER A 648 -13.39 7.68 -33.04
CA SER A 648 -14.86 7.61 -33.13
C SER A 648 -15.54 8.95 -33.41
N GLU A 649 -14.89 10.09 -33.17
CA GLU A 649 -15.45 11.45 -33.47
C GLU A 649 -15.20 11.90 -34.91
N GLU A 650 -14.48 11.12 -35.69
CA GLU A 650 -14.25 11.42 -37.08
C GLU A 650 -15.49 11.13 -37.95
N ASN A 651 -15.66 11.91 -38.98
CA ASN A 651 -16.84 11.80 -39.88
C ASN A 651 -16.96 10.42 -40.53
N PHE A 652 -15.85 9.77 -40.84
CA PHE A 652 -15.81 8.41 -41.41
C PHE A 652 -16.10 7.28 -40.38
N MET A 653 -16.10 7.58 -39.08
CA MET A 653 -16.37 6.65 -37.99
C MET A 653 -17.76 6.83 -37.35
N GLN A 654 -18.61 7.70 -37.86
CA GLN A 654 -19.93 7.96 -37.25
C GLN A 654 -20.79 6.69 -37.16
N ALA A 655 -20.81 5.87 -38.20
CA ALA A 655 -21.53 4.60 -38.18
C ALA A 655 -20.99 3.60 -37.16
N TYR A 656 -19.68 3.64 -36.89
CA TYR A 656 -19.05 2.86 -35.81
C TYR A 656 -19.49 3.39 -34.44
N LYS A 657 -19.40 4.71 -34.22
CA LYS A 657 -19.77 5.36 -32.96
C LYS A 657 -21.23 5.07 -32.58
N GLU A 658 -22.16 5.13 -33.54
CA GLU A 658 -23.58 4.88 -33.30
C GLU A 658 -23.90 3.41 -33.00
N ARG A 659 -23.18 2.47 -33.61
CA ARG A 659 -23.46 1.03 -33.49
C ARG A 659 -22.62 0.31 -32.44
N VAL A 660 -21.39 0.78 -32.23
CA VAL A 660 -20.39 0.09 -31.40
C VAL A 660 -20.06 0.90 -30.16
N GLY A 661 -19.65 2.16 -30.32
CA GLY A 661 -19.29 3.03 -29.21
C GLY A 661 -18.05 3.91 -29.48
N ASP A 662 -17.39 4.32 -28.41
CA ASP A 662 -16.23 5.21 -28.49
C ASP A 662 -14.91 4.43 -28.70
N LEU A 663 -14.00 5.03 -29.51
CA LEU A 663 -12.64 4.53 -29.74
C LEU A 663 -11.65 5.68 -29.68
N LYS A 664 -10.63 5.57 -28.83
CA LYS A 664 -9.57 6.55 -28.63
C LYS A 664 -8.19 5.89 -28.65
N LEU A 665 -7.27 6.48 -29.39
CA LEU A 665 -5.87 6.11 -29.42
C LEU A 665 -5.06 7.11 -28.57
N ARG A 666 -4.07 6.63 -27.85
CA ARG A 666 -3.19 7.43 -26.98
C ARG A 666 -1.74 7.05 -27.20
N THR A 667 -0.86 8.03 -27.12
CA THR A 667 0.57 7.78 -27.03
C THR A 667 1.23 8.83 -26.14
N SER A 668 2.24 8.44 -25.39
CA SER A 668 3.03 9.34 -24.58
C SER A 668 4.51 8.97 -24.63
N PHE A 669 5.37 9.99 -24.52
CA PHE A 669 6.80 9.85 -24.37
C PHE A 669 7.30 10.88 -23.37
N GLY A 670 8.23 10.49 -22.49
CA GLY A 670 8.84 11.44 -21.56
C GLY A 670 10.00 10.84 -20.79
N ILE A 671 10.64 11.71 -20.03
CA ILE A 671 11.78 11.39 -19.17
C ILE A 671 11.37 11.65 -17.73
N LEU A 672 11.55 10.66 -16.88
CA LEU A 672 11.28 10.71 -15.46
C LEU A 672 12.59 10.54 -14.68
N GLY A 673 12.66 11.11 -13.48
CA GLY A 673 13.86 11.02 -12.64
C GLY A 673 13.69 10.08 -11.45
N ASN A 674 14.83 9.69 -10.87
CA ASN A 674 14.93 9.07 -9.57
C ASN A 674 16.18 9.57 -8.84
N GLN A 675 16.11 9.66 -7.49
CA GLN A 675 17.21 10.12 -6.62
C GLN A 675 17.50 9.10 -5.50
N SER A 676 17.52 7.81 -5.82
CA SER A 676 17.72 6.71 -4.87
C SER A 676 19.16 6.64 -4.35
N ILE A 677 19.62 7.70 -3.65
CA ILE A 677 20.87 7.73 -2.88
C ILE A 677 20.60 8.17 -1.46
N GLY A 678 21.50 7.82 -0.56
CA GLY A 678 21.50 8.33 0.82
C GLY A 678 21.70 9.85 0.85
N THR A 679 21.29 10.48 1.93
CA THR A 679 21.33 11.95 2.09
C THR A 679 22.74 12.51 1.96
N TYR A 680 23.74 11.73 2.38
CA TYR A 680 25.13 12.17 2.51
C TYR A 680 26.11 11.32 1.68
N ASP A 681 25.66 10.45 0.78
CA ASP A 681 26.51 9.53 0.00
C ASP A 681 27.51 10.23 -0.90
N ARG A 682 27.32 11.51 -1.21
CA ARG A 682 28.27 12.31 -1.97
C ARG A 682 29.51 12.72 -1.15
N PHE A 683 29.42 12.68 0.19
CA PHE A 683 30.54 13.09 1.04
C PHE A 683 31.42 11.90 1.41
N THR A 684 32.73 12.11 1.40
CA THR A 684 33.65 11.19 2.06
C THR A 684 33.58 11.47 3.56
N VAL A 685 33.19 10.46 4.33
CA VAL A 685 33.03 10.56 5.80
C VAL A 685 33.94 9.56 6.51
N TYR A 686 34.38 9.88 7.72
CA TYR A 686 35.07 8.92 8.57
C TYR A 686 34.07 8.02 9.28
N GLU A 687 34.37 6.73 9.34
CA GLU A 687 33.68 5.74 10.13
C GLU A 687 34.57 5.32 11.30
N LEU A 688 34.07 5.44 12.52
CA LEU A 688 34.79 5.04 13.73
C LEU A 688 34.39 3.61 14.11
N TYR A 689 35.36 2.73 14.16
CA TYR A 689 35.21 1.33 14.55
C TYR A 689 35.65 1.18 16.00
N ASN A 690 34.73 1.41 16.93
CA ASN A 690 35.03 1.34 18.36
C ASN A 690 35.25 -0.11 18.79
N ASN A 691 36.43 -0.38 19.40
CA ASN A 691 36.79 -1.69 19.95
C ASN A 691 36.67 -2.86 18.92
N SER A 692 36.87 -2.57 17.63
CA SER A 692 36.71 -3.53 16.55
C SER A 692 38.00 -4.24 16.15
N TYR A 693 39.12 -3.79 16.66
CA TYR A 693 40.45 -4.37 16.39
C TYR A 693 41.07 -4.87 17.69
N ALA A 694 41.92 -5.91 17.60
CA ALA A 694 42.70 -6.38 18.70
C ALA A 694 44.19 -6.10 18.44
N TYR A 695 44.87 -5.42 19.36
CA TYR A 695 46.29 -5.21 19.36
C TYR A 695 46.88 -5.48 20.74
N ASN A 696 47.90 -6.32 20.80
CA ASN A 696 48.56 -6.70 22.05
C ASN A 696 47.57 -7.20 23.13
N ASN A 697 46.64 -8.08 22.69
CA ASN A 697 45.57 -8.66 23.55
C ASN A 697 44.60 -7.62 24.19
N GLN A 698 44.55 -6.41 23.63
CA GLN A 698 43.58 -5.39 24.02
C GLN A 698 42.76 -4.93 22.79
N THR A 699 41.50 -4.67 23.01
CA THR A 699 40.63 -4.08 21.96
C THR A 699 40.98 -2.61 21.74
N VAL A 700 41.22 -2.24 20.51
CA VAL A 700 41.51 -0.86 20.11
C VAL A 700 40.47 -0.37 19.10
N SER A 701 40.22 0.92 19.12
CA SER A 701 39.36 1.57 18.14
C SER A 701 40.16 1.92 16.89
N GLY A 702 39.53 1.78 15.74
CA GLY A 702 40.07 2.19 14.45
C GLY A 702 39.21 3.24 13.78
N ALA A 703 39.73 3.84 12.73
CA ALA A 703 38.97 4.72 11.84
C ALA A 703 39.18 4.29 10.40
N GLY A 704 38.08 4.15 9.68
CA GLY A 704 38.06 4.00 8.23
C GLY A 704 37.40 5.21 7.61
N PHE A 705 37.19 5.16 6.29
CA PHE A 705 36.40 6.17 5.60
C PHE A 705 35.51 5.51 4.55
N LYS A 706 34.32 6.05 4.44
CA LYS A 706 33.38 5.74 3.37
C LYS A 706 33.57 6.79 2.28
N LEU A 707 33.93 6.35 1.09
CA LEU A 707 34.18 7.24 -0.04
C LEU A 707 32.86 7.84 -0.54
N GLY A 708 32.86 9.14 -0.79
CA GLY A 708 31.82 9.87 -1.48
C GLY A 708 32.27 10.36 -2.86
N LYS A 709 31.32 10.80 -3.67
CA LYS A 709 31.55 11.29 -5.03
C LYS A 709 30.65 12.49 -5.34
N ASP A 710 31.25 13.63 -5.66
CA ASP A 710 30.52 14.89 -5.85
C ASP A 710 29.74 14.98 -7.18
N ASN A 711 30.16 14.26 -8.23
CA ASN A 711 29.53 14.33 -9.56
C ASN A 711 28.33 13.36 -9.74
N LEU A 712 27.75 12.89 -8.64
CA LEU A 712 26.51 12.11 -8.69
C LEU A 712 25.35 12.95 -9.22
N THR A 713 24.51 12.33 -10.07
CA THR A 713 23.34 12.95 -10.67
C THR A 713 22.13 12.00 -10.69
N TRP A 714 21.04 12.47 -11.25
CA TRP A 714 19.78 11.77 -11.35
C TRP A 714 19.85 10.48 -12.19
N GLU A 715 19.20 9.42 -11.74
CA GLU A 715 18.79 8.33 -12.63
C GLU A 715 17.71 8.85 -13.57
N LYS A 716 17.73 8.43 -14.85
CA LYS A 716 16.83 8.89 -15.90
C LYS A 716 16.10 7.73 -16.54
N THR A 717 14.77 7.71 -16.42
CA THR A 717 13.91 6.72 -17.06
C THR A 717 13.19 7.32 -18.24
N LYS A 718 13.54 6.91 -19.45
CA LYS A 718 12.81 7.20 -20.69
C LYS A 718 11.66 6.24 -20.82
N THR A 719 10.42 6.77 -20.92
CA THR A 719 9.20 5.96 -21.00
C THR A 719 8.46 6.29 -22.28
N PHE A 720 8.07 5.23 -23.00
CA PHE A 720 7.18 5.28 -24.14
C PHE A 720 5.94 4.45 -23.85
N ASN A 721 4.74 4.96 -24.17
CA ASN A 721 3.48 4.26 -23.98
C ASN A 721 2.57 4.46 -25.19
N VAL A 722 1.88 3.37 -25.59
CA VAL A 722 0.80 3.41 -26.57
C VAL A 722 -0.41 2.72 -25.98
N GLY A 723 -1.58 3.36 -26.06
CA GLY A 723 -2.79 2.83 -25.47
C GLY A 723 -4.02 2.99 -26.38
N VAL A 724 -4.99 2.12 -26.15
CA VAL A 724 -6.29 2.11 -26.80
C VAL A 724 -7.37 2.08 -25.73
N ASP A 725 -8.30 3.05 -25.79
CA ASP A 725 -9.52 3.02 -24.99
C ASP A 725 -10.69 2.75 -25.92
N ALA A 726 -11.43 1.70 -25.69
CA ALA A 726 -12.62 1.33 -26.46
C ALA A 726 -13.81 1.16 -25.51
N SER A 727 -14.97 1.70 -25.89
CA SER A 727 -16.23 1.43 -25.20
C SER A 727 -17.26 0.89 -26.15
N PHE A 728 -18.07 -0.05 -25.66
CA PHE A 728 -19.06 -0.78 -26.43
C PHE A 728 -20.41 -0.76 -25.71
N PHE A 729 -21.49 -0.98 -26.43
CA PHE A 729 -22.85 -1.14 -25.90
C PHE A 729 -23.25 0.05 -24.99
N ASN A 730 -23.19 1.29 -25.51
CA ASN A 730 -23.48 2.51 -24.77
C ASN A 730 -22.68 2.63 -23.45
N ASN A 731 -21.37 2.35 -23.51
CA ASN A 731 -20.44 2.34 -22.37
C ASN A 731 -20.70 1.25 -21.32
N ALA A 732 -21.49 0.24 -21.62
CA ALA A 732 -21.67 -0.91 -20.75
C ALA A 732 -20.38 -1.74 -20.62
N LEU A 733 -19.64 -1.91 -21.73
CA LEU A 733 -18.33 -2.56 -21.75
C LEU A 733 -17.25 -1.55 -22.10
N ASN A 734 -16.25 -1.42 -21.22
CA ASN A 734 -15.09 -0.58 -21.45
C ASN A 734 -13.83 -1.43 -21.42
N VAL A 735 -12.99 -1.27 -22.41
CA VAL A 735 -11.72 -2.00 -22.57
C VAL A 735 -10.61 -0.97 -22.70
N THR A 736 -9.58 -1.10 -21.89
CA THR A 736 -8.35 -0.29 -21.95
C THR A 736 -7.18 -1.23 -22.13
N PHE A 737 -6.37 -1.00 -23.14
CA PHE A 737 -5.13 -1.73 -23.40
C PHE A 737 -3.99 -0.74 -23.55
N ASP A 738 -2.88 -1.01 -22.87
CA ASP A 738 -1.64 -0.22 -22.94
C ASP A 738 -0.45 -1.14 -23.17
N TYR A 739 0.48 -0.73 -24.03
CA TYR A 739 1.82 -1.29 -24.13
C TYR A 739 2.83 -0.22 -23.72
N PHE A 740 3.80 -0.59 -22.89
CA PHE A 740 4.81 0.34 -22.40
C PHE A 740 6.23 -0.21 -22.57
N TYR A 741 7.17 0.72 -22.74
CA TYR A 741 8.60 0.47 -22.76
C TYR A 741 9.30 1.54 -21.92
N LYS A 742 10.13 1.10 -20.95
CA LYS A 742 10.93 1.94 -20.06
C LYS A 742 12.40 1.59 -20.21
N ARG A 743 13.27 2.58 -20.27
CA ARG A 743 14.73 2.41 -20.21
C ARG A 743 15.32 3.36 -19.20
N THR A 744 15.89 2.81 -18.13
CA THR A 744 16.52 3.56 -17.04
C THR A 744 18.01 3.54 -17.24
N SER A 745 18.61 4.71 -17.38
CA SER A 745 20.06 4.94 -17.50
C SER A 745 20.58 5.70 -16.29
N ASP A 746 21.89 5.76 -16.16
CA ASP A 746 22.58 6.45 -15.07
C ASP A 746 22.16 5.91 -13.68
N ILE A 747 21.85 4.60 -13.57
CA ILE A 747 21.45 3.97 -12.31
C ILE A 747 22.59 4.07 -11.31
N LEU A 748 22.27 4.52 -10.12
CA LEU A 748 23.21 4.73 -9.02
C LEU A 748 23.57 3.40 -8.36
N MET A 749 24.83 3.00 -8.49
CA MET A 749 25.36 1.73 -8.01
C MET A 749 26.78 1.89 -7.50
N LYS A 750 27.22 1.01 -6.60
CA LYS A 750 28.64 0.91 -6.22
C LYS A 750 29.39 0.08 -7.27
N PRO A 751 30.50 0.60 -7.84
CA PRO A 751 31.41 -0.21 -8.66
C PRO A 751 31.95 -1.40 -7.89
N LEU A 752 32.03 -2.57 -8.52
CA LEU A 752 32.70 -3.72 -7.95
C LEU A 752 34.21 -3.55 -8.08
N VAL A 753 34.93 -3.72 -6.99
CA VAL A 753 36.41 -3.64 -6.96
C VAL A 753 36.97 -4.90 -6.28
N PRO A 754 38.17 -5.34 -6.64
CA PRO A 754 38.82 -6.45 -5.94
C PRO A 754 38.97 -6.16 -4.45
N SER A 755 38.87 -7.19 -3.61
CA SER A 755 38.99 -7.08 -2.14
C SER A 755 40.30 -6.44 -1.67
N VAL A 756 41.34 -6.49 -2.46
CA VAL A 756 42.65 -5.83 -2.20
C VAL A 756 42.49 -4.31 -2.08
N PHE A 757 41.41 -3.72 -2.61
CA PHE A 757 41.15 -2.29 -2.47
C PHE A 757 40.86 -1.89 -1.01
N GLY A 758 40.39 -2.81 -0.20
CA GLY A 758 40.21 -2.65 1.26
C GLY A 758 39.03 -1.82 1.71
N THR A 759 38.25 -1.23 0.78
CA THR A 759 37.01 -0.49 1.08
C THR A 759 36.08 -0.51 -0.11
N ASP A 760 34.80 -0.22 0.13
CA ASP A 760 33.81 -0.03 -0.94
C ASP A 760 34.08 1.28 -1.71
N MET A 761 33.84 1.25 -3.02
CA MET A 761 33.82 2.46 -3.83
C MET A 761 32.61 3.35 -3.52
N ALA A 762 32.75 4.63 -3.80
CA ALA A 762 31.61 5.55 -3.83
C ALA A 762 30.56 5.11 -4.84
N MET A 763 29.28 5.49 -4.58
CA MET A 763 28.22 5.35 -5.58
C MET A 763 28.60 6.06 -6.89
N ASP A 764 28.16 5.51 -8.02
CA ASP A 764 28.37 6.09 -9.35
C ASP A 764 27.15 5.87 -10.25
N ASN A 765 26.96 6.71 -11.26
CA ASN A 765 25.90 6.61 -12.26
C ASN A 765 26.32 5.69 -13.42
N ILE A 766 26.26 4.36 -13.25
CA ILE A 766 26.88 3.39 -14.16
C ILE A 766 25.96 2.27 -14.64
N GLY A 767 24.83 2.04 -13.99
CA GLY A 767 23.91 0.96 -14.35
C GLY A 767 22.92 1.36 -15.44
N GLU A 768 22.40 0.36 -16.18
CA GLU A 768 21.33 0.54 -17.14
C GLU A 768 20.40 -0.68 -17.18
N MET A 769 19.10 -0.45 -17.22
CA MET A 769 18.06 -1.47 -17.28
C MET A 769 16.96 -1.08 -18.26
N GLN A 770 16.32 -2.07 -18.87
CA GLN A 770 15.05 -1.89 -19.57
C GLN A 770 13.92 -2.69 -18.89
N ASN A 771 12.70 -2.20 -19.08
CA ASN A 771 11.49 -2.87 -18.63
C ASN A 771 10.36 -2.58 -19.62
N GLN A 772 9.65 -3.60 -20.04
CA GLN A 772 8.55 -3.49 -20.98
C GLN A 772 7.40 -4.42 -20.58
N GLY A 773 6.22 -4.14 -21.08
CA GLY A 773 5.06 -4.95 -20.74
C GLY A 773 3.76 -4.39 -21.31
N TRP A 774 2.65 -4.97 -20.87
CA TRP A 774 1.33 -4.57 -21.31
C TRP A 774 0.30 -4.64 -20.17
N ASP A 775 -0.72 -3.78 -20.25
CA ASP A 775 -1.85 -3.70 -19.32
C ASP A 775 -3.15 -3.92 -20.07
N LEU A 776 -4.06 -4.72 -19.52
CA LEU A 776 -5.43 -4.89 -20.00
C LEU A 776 -6.40 -4.70 -18.85
N SER A 777 -7.36 -3.79 -19.02
CA SER A 777 -8.47 -3.61 -18.08
C SER A 777 -9.80 -3.71 -18.83
N ILE A 778 -10.69 -4.56 -18.33
CA ILE A 778 -12.04 -4.77 -18.88
C ILE A 778 -13.04 -4.47 -17.76
N ASN A 779 -13.93 -3.51 -18.00
CA ASN A 779 -15.01 -3.16 -17.08
C ASN A 779 -16.35 -3.39 -17.79
N TYR A 780 -17.16 -4.31 -17.28
CA TYR A 780 -18.48 -4.62 -17.82
C TYR A 780 -19.57 -4.36 -16.79
N ARG A 781 -20.54 -3.51 -17.15
CA ARG A 781 -21.70 -3.18 -16.34
C ARG A 781 -22.95 -3.79 -16.97
N LEU A 782 -23.66 -4.60 -16.20
CA LEU A 782 -24.89 -5.26 -16.62
C LEU A 782 -26.00 -4.95 -15.62
N LYS A 783 -27.13 -4.47 -16.13
CA LYS A 783 -28.34 -4.30 -15.30
C LYS A 783 -29.31 -5.43 -15.63
N THR A 784 -29.70 -6.21 -14.61
CA THR A 784 -30.69 -7.27 -14.72
C THR A 784 -31.85 -6.97 -13.76
N GLY A 785 -32.92 -6.39 -14.28
CA GLY A 785 -34.04 -5.93 -13.44
C GLY A 785 -33.57 -4.87 -12.42
N ALA A 786 -33.76 -5.16 -11.13
CA ALA A 786 -33.35 -4.28 -10.02
C ALA A 786 -31.86 -4.44 -9.65
N ALA A 787 -31.16 -5.45 -10.15
CA ALA A 787 -29.76 -5.75 -9.83
C ALA A 787 -28.80 -5.07 -10.81
N ASN A 788 -27.78 -4.38 -10.28
CA ASN A 788 -26.68 -3.84 -11.05
C ASN A 788 -25.43 -4.69 -10.81
N HIS A 789 -24.88 -5.26 -11.88
CA HIS A 789 -23.67 -6.06 -11.86
C HIS A 789 -22.51 -5.24 -12.43
N ASN A 790 -21.36 -5.28 -11.78
CA ASN A 790 -20.16 -4.62 -12.25
C ASN A 790 -18.99 -5.61 -12.19
N PHE A 791 -18.51 -6.01 -13.35
CA PHE A 791 -17.41 -6.96 -13.50
C PHE A 791 -16.17 -6.19 -13.93
N ASN A 792 -15.11 -6.29 -13.11
CA ASN A 792 -13.80 -5.72 -13.41
C ASN A 792 -12.81 -6.87 -13.59
N PHE A 793 -12.13 -6.88 -14.73
CA PHE A 793 -11.08 -7.83 -15.03
C PHE A 793 -9.81 -7.06 -15.37
N ASN A 794 -8.72 -7.31 -14.63
CA ASN A 794 -7.44 -6.69 -14.81
C ASN A 794 -6.39 -7.76 -15.05
N LEU A 795 -5.62 -7.60 -16.12
CA LEU A 795 -4.51 -8.47 -16.47
C LEU A 795 -3.34 -7.63 -16.97
N GLY A 796 -2.14 -8.05 -16.66
CA GLY A 796 -0.94 -7.37 -17.12
C GLY A 796 0.28 -8.21 -16.88
N ASP A 797 1.30 -7.95 -17.68
CA ASP A 797 2.59 -8.61 -17.59
C ASP A 797 3.71 -7.63 -17.87
N SER A 798 4.86 -7.84 -17.22
CA SER A 798 6.05 -7.02 -17.42
C SER A 798 7.32 -7.83 -17.23
N TRP A 799 8.32 -7.55 -18.06
CA TRP A 799 9.63 -8.19 -17.98
C TRP A 799 10.74 -7.15 -18.08
N ASN A 800 11.76 -7.34 -17.28
CA ASN A 800 12.93 -6.47 -17.22
C ASN A 800 14.19 -7.18 -17.70
N GLU A 801 15.18 -6.40 -18.06
CA GLU A 801 16.50 -6.86 -18.47
C GLU A 801 17.56 -5.87 -18.01
N VAL A 802 18.64 -6.38 -17.45
CA VAL A 802 19.82 -5.61 -17.08
C VAL A 802 20.68 -5.39 -18.32
N LEU A 803 20.83 -4.15 -18.76
CA LEU A 803 21.61 -3.82 -19.97
C LEU A 803 23.07 -3.53 -19.64
N LYS A 804 23.33 -2.94 -18.46
CA LYS A 804 24.68 -2.63 -17.99
C LYS A 804 24.77 -2.79 -16.49
N TYR A 805 25.75 -3.58 -16.04
CA TYR A 805 26.02 -3.86 -14.65
C TYR A 805 27.53 -3.81 -14.34
N PRO A 806 27.98 -3.15 -13.25
CA PRO A 806 29.39 -3.11 -12.86
C PRO A 806 29.93 -4.52 -12.61
N GLY A 807 31.04 -4.87 -13.29
CA GLY A 807 31.64 -6.20 -13.17
C GLY A 807 30.92 -7.31 -13.92
N HIS A 808 29.96 -6.97 -14.81
CA HIS A 808 29.12 -7.82 -15.67
C HIS A 808 28.14 -8.73 -14.95
N GLU A 809 28.45 -9.22 -13.76
CA GLU A 809 27.53 -10.04 -12.97
C GLU A 809 27.78 -9.93 -11.46
N ARG A 810 26.75 -10.26 -10.69
CA ARG A 810 26.80 -10.44 -9.24
C ARG A 810 25.95 -11.63 -8.83
N ILE A 811 26.52 -12.56 -8.07
CA ILE A 811 25.80 -13.65 -7.45
C ILE A 811 25.52 -13.25 -5.99
N SER A 812 24.27 -13.31 -5.59
CA SER A 812 23.82 -13.13 -4.20
C SER A 812 23.16 -14.42 -3.72
N GLN A 813 23.42 -14.77 -2.48
CA GLN A 813 22.78 -15.91 -1.83
C GLN A 813 21.73 -15.35 -0.87
N ILE A 814 20.50 -15.80 -1.03
CA ILE A 814 19.41 -15.48 -0.12
C ILE A 814 18.92 -16.81 0.41
N GLU A 815 19.17 -17.04 1.70
CA GLU A 815 18.99 -18.34 2.33
C GLU A 815 19.81 -19.41 1.59
N GLU A 816 19.18 -20.49 1.13
CA GLU A 816 19.85 -21.54 0.36
C GLU A 816 19.79 -21.35 -1.18
N LEU A 817 19.10 -20.28 -1.63
CA LEU A 817 18.91 -19.99 -3.05
C LEU A 817 19.94 -18.99 -3.56
N SER A 818 20.61 -19.32 -4.66
CA SER A 818 21.47 -18.38 -5.37
C SER A 818 20.67 -17.56 -6.39
N ARG A 819 20.91 -16.27 -6.43
CA ARG A 819 20.38 -15.35 -7.44
C ARG A 819 21.53 -14.68 -8.17
N ILE A 820 21.34 -14.44 -9.46
CA ILE A 820 22.30 -13.75 -10.29
C ILE A 820 21.71 -12.49 -10.91
N THR A 821 22.47 -11.40 -10.84
CA THR A 821 22.25 -10.21 -11.65
C THR A 821 23.34 -10.18 -12.70
N ARG A 822 22.97 -10.31 -13.98
CA ARG A 822 23.89 -10.39 -15.13
C ARG A 822 23.34 -9.55 -16.27
N GLU A 823 24.24 -8.94 -17.05
CA GLU A 823 23.89 -8.25 -18.29
C GLU A 823 23.20 -9.21 -19.28
N GLY A 824 22.13 -8.74 -19.93
CA GLY A 824 21.27 -9.53 -20.82
C GLY A 824 20.26 -10.46 -20.14
N CYS A 825 20.16 -10.40 -18.82
CA CYS A 825 19.24 -11.23 -18.04
C CYS A 825 18.31 -10.37 -17.16
N PRO A 826 17.16 -10.92 -16.73
CA PRO A 826 16.33 -10.25 -15.73
C PRO A 826 17.05 -10.08 -14.40
N LEU A 827 16.73 -8.99 -13.69
CA LEU A 827 17.31 -8.68 -12.39
C LEU A 827 17.01 -9.80 -11.38
N GLU A 828 18.05 -10.21 -10.61
CA GLU A 828 17.94 -11.22 -9.53
C GLU A 828 17.29 -12.54 -9.98
N SER A 829 17.68 -13.03 -11.14
CA SER A 829 17.21 -14.32 -11.65
C SER A 829 17.73 -15.48 -10.79
N TYR A 830 16.93 -16.53 -10.60
CA TYR A 830 17.38 -17.74 -9.92
C TYR A 830 18.50 -18.42 -10.70
N TYR A 831 19.55 -18.80 -9.98
CA TYR A 831 20.78 -19.35 -10.55
C TYR A 831 21.16 -20.63 -9.83
N GLY A 832 21.04 -21.76 -10.51
CA GLY A 832 21.25 -23.07 -9.90
C GLY A 832 21.51 -24.17 -10.92
N TYR A 833 21.62 -25.40 -10.45
CA TYR A 833 21.78 -26.57 -11.29
C TYR A 833 20.43 -27.09 -11.77
N LYS A 834 20.40 -27.65 -12.97
CA LYS A 834 19.24 -28.40 -13.46
C LYS A 834 19.32 -29.82 -12.95
N MET A 835 18.29 -30.25 -12.24
CA MET A 835 18.17 -31.62 -11.73
C MET A 835 17.67 -32.55 -12.82
N ASP A 836 18.26 -33.74 -12.94
CA ASP A 836 17.91 -34.83 -13.85
C ASP A 836 17.47 -36.10 -13.10
N GLY A 837 16.84 -35.94 -11.93
CA GLY A 837 16.41 -37.03 -11.08
C GLY A 837 17.36 -37.33 -9.93
N PHE A 838 17.36 -38.59 -9.47
CA PHE A 838 18.21 -39.09 -8.38
C PHE A 838 19.04 -40.24 -8.87
N PHE A 839 20.27 -40.37 -8.39
CA PHE A 839 21.11 -41.52 -8.67
C PHE A 839 20.46 -42.78 -8.11
N GLN A 840 20.37 -43.84 -8.91
CA GLN A 840 19.74 -45.10 -8.53
C GLN A 840 20.77 -46.14 -8.05
N SER A 841 22.00 -46.06 -8.54
CA SER A 841 23.04 -47.04 -8.17
C SER A 841 24.44 -46.43 -8.26
N TYR A 842 25.45 -47.13 -7.71
CA TYR A 842 26.86 -46.73 -7.80
C TYR A 842 27.37 -46.80 -9.24
N GLU A 843 26.88 -47.76 -10.05
CA GLU A 843 27.25 -47.87 -11.48
C GLU A 843 26.76 -46.63 -12.26
N GLU A 844 25.59 -46.12 -11.93
CA GLU A 844 25.11 -44.86 -12.51
C GLU A 844 25.97 -43.67 -12.11
N ILE A 845 26.41 -43.59 -10.86
CA ILE A 845 27.28 -42.53 -10.35
C ILE A 845 28.63 -42.56 -11.10
N GLU A 846 29.25 -43.73 -11.26
CA GLU A 846 30.53 -43.92 -11.98
C GLU A 846 30.43 -43.51 -13.45
N ALA A 847 29.22 -43.68 -14.08
CA ALA A 847 28.93 -43.32 -15.47
C ALA A 847 28.48 -41.88 -15.66
N SER A 848 28.30 -41.09 -14.62
CA SER A 848 27.74 -39.75 -14.68
C SER A 848 28.73 -38.68 -14.21
N ALA A 849 28.52 -37.42 -14.64
CA ALA A 849 29.20 -36.28 -14.03
C ALA A 849 28.75 -36.08 -12.56
N ILE A 850 29.70 -35.85 -11.69
CA ILE A 850 29.46 -35.64 -10.25
C ILE A 850 30.02 -34.29 -9.75
N PRO A 851 29.51 -33.73 -8.66
CA PRO A 851 30.02 -32.50 -8.07
C PRO A 851 31.48 -32.59 -7.66
N VAL A 852 32.28 -31.55 -7.95
CA VAL A 852 33.68 -31.48 -7.57
C VAL A 852 33.89 -31.68 -6.07
N GLY A 853 34.65 -32.71 -5.70
CA GLY A 853 34.95 -33.05 -4.29
C GLY A 853 33.77 -33.56 -3.49
N GLY A 854 32.62 -33.82 -4.14
CA GLY A 854 31.41 -34.39 -3.51
C GLY A 854 31.52 -35.91 -3.36
N LYS A 855 31.11 -36.43 -2.23
CA LYS A 855 30.79 -37.82 -2.05
C LYS A 855 29.30 -38.00 -2.42
N VAL A 856 29.07 -38.61 -3.57
CA VAL A 856 27.73 -38.88 -4.10
C VAL A 856 27.32 -40.30 -3.83
N GLN A 857 26.10 -40.51 -3.46
CA GLN A 857 25.54 -41.84 -3.12
C GLN A 857 24.18 -42.05 -3.82
N PRO A 858 23.75 -43.29 -3.99
CA PRO A 858 22.40 -43.58 -4.47
C PRO A 858 21.34 -42.86 -3.63
N GLY A 859 20.41 -42.15 -4.29
CA GLY A 859 19.42 -41.26 -3.65
C GLY A 859 19.77 -39.79 -3.67
N ASP A 860 21.02 -39.42 -3.97
CA ASP A 860 21.41 -38.01 -4.11
C ASP A 860 20.91 -37.44 -5.45
N ALA A 861 20.76 -36.09 -5.47
CA ALA A 861 20.33 -35.39 -6.67
C ALA A 861 21.35 -35.51 -7.82
N LYS A 862 20.90 -35.94 -8.97
CA LYS A 862 21.64 -35.97 -10.22
C LYS A 862 21.45 -34.65 -10.96
N PHE A 863 22.55 -33.96 -11.25
CA PHE A 863 22.52 -32.71 -11.99
C PHE A 863 22.98 -32.89 -13.42
N VAL A 864 22.47 -32.03 -14.30
CA VAL A 864 22.84 -32.03 -15.73
C VAL A 864 24.23 -31.38 -15.89
N ASP A 865 25.16 -32.10 -16.50
CA ASP A 865 26.42 -31.55 -17.01
C ASP A 865 26.10 -30.77 -18.30
N ARG A 866 26.14 -29.43 -18.23
CA ARG A 866 25.73 -28.57 -19.33
C ARG A 866 26.84 -28.28 -20.32
N ASN A 867 28.08 -28.31 -19.87
CA ASN A 867 29.26 -28.04 -20.68
C ASN A 867 29.95 -29.32 -21.16
N GLU A 868 29.42 -30.51 -20.74
CA GLU A 868 29.90 -31.84 -21.12
C GLU A 868 31.36 -32.07 -20.74
N ASP A 869 31.85 -31.47 -19.63
CA ASP A 869 33.22 -31.63 -19.19
C ASP A 869 33.41 -32.82 -18.22
N GLY A 870 32.33 -33.52 -17.86
CA GLY A 870 32.32 -34.70 -16.99
C GLY A 870 32.32 -34.39 -15.51
N VAL A 871 32.14 -33.12 -15.12
CA VAL A 871 32.15 -32.66 -13.73
C VAL A 871 31.04 -31.66 -13.51
N ILE A 872 30.37 -31.72 -12.36
CA ILE A 872 29.37 -30.72 -11.99
C ILE A 872 30.04 -29.61 -11.18
N ASP A 873 30.18 -28.42 -11.78
CA ASP A 873 30.73 -27.23 -11.13
C ASP A 873 29.91 -25.95 -11.40
N SER A 874 30.43 -24.80 -11.05
CA SER A 874 29.72 -23.52 -11.22
C SER A 874 29.35 -23.19 -12.68
N LYS A 875 29.99 -23.82 -13.68
CA LYS A 875 29.72 -23.61 -15.12
C LYS A 875 28.45 -24.30 -15.58
N ASP A 876 27.98 -25.33 -14.84
CA ASP A 876 26.72 -26.05 -15.10
C ASP A 876 25.50 -25.35 -14.57
N LYS A 877 25.71 -24.33 -13.74
CA LYS A 877 24.61 -23.51 -13.25
C LYS A 877 23.97 -22.72 -14.40
N PHE A 878 22.68 -22.57 -14.34
CA PHE A 878 21.92 -21.81 -15.34
C PHE A 878 20.87 -20.92 -14.68
N ILE A 879 20.37 -19.94 -15.43
CA ILE A 879 19.27 -19.10 -15.02
C ILE A 879 17.98 -19.85 -15.29
N SER A 880 17.32 -20.29 -14.24
CA SER A 880 16.12 -21.15 -14.36
C SER A 880 14.85 -20.33 -14.63
N VAL A 881 14.59 -19.29 -13.82
CA VAL A 881 13.38 -18.48 -13.90
C VAL A 881 13.70 -17.05 -13.48
N SER A 882 13.13 -16.08 -14.16
CA SER A 882 13.16 -14.69 -13.71
C SER A 882 12.31 -14.53 -12.47
N TYR A 883 12.79 -13.75 -11.48
CA TYR A 883 12.06 -13.37 -10.29
C TYR A 883 10.65 -12.78 -10.57
N THR A 884 10.47 -12.23 -11.77
CA THR A 884 9.21 -11.60 -12.20
C THR A 884 8.26 -12.55 -12.94
N HIS A 885 8.68 -13.77 -13.27
CA HIS A 885 7.90 -14.75 -14.02
C HIS A 885 8.01 -16.16 -13.43
N LEU A 886 7.13 -16.46 -12.48
CA LEU A 886 6.79 -17.83 -12.15
C LEU A 886 5.86 -18.37 -13.25
N ARG A 887 6.40 -18.88 -14.35
CA ARG A 887 5.63 -19.72 -15.25
C ARG A 887 5.37 -21.06 -14.55
N ALA A 888 4.08 -21.40 -14.40
CA ALA A 888 3.56 -22.52 -13.61
C ALA A 888 3.93 -23.95 -14.12
N HIS A 889 4.97 -24.11 -14.95
CA HIS A 889 5.31 -25.39 -15.57
C HIS A 889 6.76 -25.86 -15.44
N GLU A 890 7.59 -25.19 -14.69
CA GLU A 890 8.91 -25.72 -14.37
C GLU A 890 9.06 -25.79 -12.86
N THR A 891 8.62 -26.90 -12.27
CA THR A 891 9.00 -27.30 -10.92
C THR A 891 10.48 -27.64 -10.95
N VAL A 892 11.30 -26.67 -10.53
CA VAL A 892 12.67 -26.91 -10.12
C VAL A 892 12.65 -26.86 -8.61
N LEU A 893 12.85 -28.01 -8.00
CA LEU A 893 13.13 -28.13 -6.58
C LEU A 893 14.55 -27.70 -6.29
#